data_c91bb8ca3a236edcb78f05edff68283c
#
_entry.id   c91bb8ca3a236edcb78f05edff68283c
#
_cell.length_a   1.000
_cell.length_b   1.000
_cell.length_c   1.000
_cell.angle_alpha   90.00
_cell.angle_beta   90.00
_cell.angle_gamma   90.00
#
_symmetry.space_group_name_H-M   'P 1'
#
loop_
_entity.id
_entity.type
_entity.pdbx_description
1 polymer ?
#
loop_
_entity_poly.entity_id
_entity_poly.type
_entity_poly.pdbx_seq_one_letter_code
_entity_poly.pdbx_strand_id
1 'polypeptide(L)'
;MNCGSTLDMRSATVDKSQGCQDPDVNHSVPHGPISEVGDKRRMVRWPRSCDRQAWRVLEDDVSEAVTSIKGSALWKVHMLGEIVYEYGMLKFGVKQPKDRDEKPPVVSRRRRKIQELRQEARRLRAMMRQSEEERAALESLLKEVRGRICQLSRAERHAKSRKQRERARKKFVEDPFQFAKKLFKEKVGGVLDVGKEELEEHLRKTYSDPRRSEEVFSIKGLIRPSQPGISLDLSPVKLKEVSDVIRKARAKSASGPNGVTYAVYKNCPNLVRSLWRIFVKIWDLGEVPECWCKADGIYIPKEENSVGLSQFRPISLLNVEGKIFLAVFARRLTSYLVTNGYIDTSIQKAGIPGFPGCVEHVSMIWSGIKEAKKNGDELHVVWLDLANAYGSVPHRMIKFALDFFYVPPKLSSWLMAYFNLLSFRFTTTKYTTEFVKLQKGIAMGCVISPILFVMVMEVVLRGLAPEYRINRGEVKIRAFMDDLTVIQRTVEVAKNVLEKLSSLIAWTGMTFKPKKSRSLSLKAGRVVRRVFTIAGEPIPTVLDDGVKSLGRWYSFPVSDRHRGMEIQRMAFVGLSSIDSSFLPGKFKVWCWHFGLLPKLMWPLTVYDVALSRVEIIEMRINKMVRKWLGVSKGLSSVALYGKTTKLQLPLVSLVEEFKVGKVRLQSMLVESKDQTIRENPPDLQSGQKWRLADAMNMTTAMVQYNEMRGVIRSGRRGLGLAETSFRSVQKGATLRVLREQEVRNLEEESRLATAVQQGQQGRWLNWEGVEQRVVSWNDWWRMSPFHLKFLLQCSYDVASSPANLKNWKLLNSPACGLCGEYGNLRHLLSGCKKALASGWYTFRHNLVLEVIQKAVQDAYVPVRRTKGICFVREGDVPAAKRKELNMKNQRRWALSVDSTLPGHIILSSQRPDLVLIDEETSHVVLGELTVAWEEGVDEAHQRKLLRYQDLASDIEGNGFTCDVFAIELGCRGFPGASLRKFLRAVGVQGIHQVVKLASDKAVEGSAWILNRFRKK
;
A
#
# COMPACT_ATOMS: atom_id res chain seq x y z
N MET A 1 11.88 -36.78 -21.41
CA MET A 1 13.22 -37.34 -21.27
C MET A 1 13.72 -37.10 -19.88
N ASN A 2 13.96 -38.18 -19.21
CA ASN A 2 14.39 -38.29 -17.82
C ASN A 2 15.73 -37.62 -17.56
N CYS A 3 15.89 -37.02 -16.41
CA CYS A 3 17.05 -37.17 -15.56
C CYS A 3 16.66 -36.80 -14.10
N GLY A 4 16.44 -37.87 -13.35
CA GLY A 4 16.46 -37.81 -11.89
C GLY A 4 17.92 -37.85 -11.41
N SER A 5 18.18 -37.13 -10.35
CA SER A 5 19.32 -37.41 -9.47
C SER A 5 18.83 -37.23 -8.04
N THR A 6 18.48 -38.34 -7.45
CA THR A 6 18.43 -38.61 -6.01
C THR A 6 19.83 -38.43 -5.42
N LEU A 7 20.00 -37.50 -4.51
CA LEU A 7 21.18 -37.43 -3.66
C LEU A 7 20.88 -38.13 -2.34
N ASP A 8 21.48 -39.29 -2.22
CA ASP A 8 21.58 -40.16 -1.04
C ASP A 8 22.29 -39.44 0.10
N MET A 9 21.59 -39.25 1.20
CA MET A 9 22.22 -38.95 2.48
C MET A 9 22.38 -40.28 3.23
N ARG A 10 23.49 -40.95 2.99
CA ARG A 10 23.92 -42.07 3.85
C ARG A 10 24.77 -41.56 4.98
N SER A 11 24.21 -41.69 6.17
CA SER A 11 24.70 -42.26 7.42
C SER A 11 26.23 -42.32 7.61
N ALA A 12 26.73 -41.54 8.55
CA ALA A 12 27.90 -41.93 9.33
C ALA A 12 27.41 -42.66 10.57
N THR A 13 27.48 -43.98 10.52
CA THR A 13 27.40 -44.88 11.68
C THR A 13 28.62 -44.71 12.55
N VAL A 14 28.44 -44.41 13.82
CA VAL A 14 29.46 -44.57 14.86
C VAL A 14 29.13 -45.78 15.67
N ASP A 15 30.11 -46.67 15.70
CA ASP A 15 30.15 -47.96 16.34
C ASP A 15 29.85 -47.88 17.85
N LYS A 16 29.09 -48.86 18.33
CA LYS A 16 28.87 -49.12 19.75
C LYS A 16 29.78 -50.23 20.20
N SER A 17 30.73 -49.94 21.09
CA SER A 17 31.11 -50.87 22.13
C SER A 17 31.96 -50.21 23.22
N GLN A 18 31.59 -50.56 24.41
CA GLN A 18 32.34 -50.56 25.69
C GLN A 18 32.18 -49.43 26.67
N GLY A 19 31.53 -49.71 27.76
CA GLY A 19 32.12 -49.76 29.12
C GLY A 19 31.75 -48.57 30.01
N CYS A 20 30.93 -48.88 31.03
CA CYS A 20 30.69 -48.05 32.25
C CYS A 20 31.94 -47.48 32.90
N GLN A 21 31.85 -46.25 33.37
CA GLN A 21 32.18 -45.79 34.72
C GLN A 21 31.97 -44.26 34.83
N ASP A 22 31.08 -43.84 35.78
CA ASP A 22 31.06 -42.45 36.29
C ASP A 22 32.33 -42.20 37.10
N PRO A 23 32.90 -40.99 37.09
CA PRO A 23 32.66 -40.04 38.17
C PRO A 23 32.62 -38.57 37.77
N ASP A 24 32.01 -37.78 38.67
CA ASP A 24 32.00 -36.31 38.71
C ASP A 24 33.31 -35.65 38.30
N VAL A 25 33.26 -34.82 37.24
CA VAL A 25 34.25 -33.77 37.03
C VAL A 25 33.61 -32.60 36.26
N ASN A 26 33.67 -31.42 36.87
CA ASN A 26 33.50 -30.14 36.24
C ASN A 26 34.17 -30.06 34.85
N HIS A 27 33.41 -30.04 33.77
CA HIS A 27 33.95 -29.69 32.46
C HIS A 27 33.31 -28.43 31.94
N SER A 28 34.06 -27.35 31.97
CA SER A 28 33.97 -26.20 31.11
C SER A 28 33.87 -26.68 29.65
N VAL A 29 32.74 -26.42 29.02
CA VAL A 29 32.53 -26.70 27.61
C VAL A 29 33.47 -25.83 26.78
N PRO A 30 34.29 -26.38 25.88
CA PRO A 30 35.18 -25.58 25.07
C PRO A 30 34.37 -24.71 24.12
N HIS A 31 34.52 -23.41 24.25
CA HIS A 31 34.11 -22.48 23.19
C HIS A 31 34.98 -22.75 21.98
N GLY A 32 34.39 -23.44 20.99
CA GLY A 32 35.02 -23.54 19.67
C GLY A 32 35.11 -22.12 19.06
N PRO A 33 36.15 -21.80 18.31
CA PRO A 33 36.34 -20.48 17.76
C PRO A 33 35.17 -20.10 16.87
N ILE A 34 34.50 -19.01 17.23
CA ILE A 34 33.53 -18.33 16.36
C ILE A 34 34.30 -17.90 15.14
N SER A 35 33.97 -18.44 13.98
CA SER A 35 34.60 -18.12 12.71
C SER A 35 34.71 -16.61 12.51
N GLU A 36 35.90 -16.23 12.10
CA GLU A 36 36.32 -14.85 11.82
C GLU A 36 35.31 -14.04 11.00
N VAL A 37 35.39 -12.73 11.19
CA VAL A 37 34.71 -11.62 10.57
C VAL A 37 34.21 -11.96 9.15
N GLY A 38 33.02 -12.51 9.05
CA GLY A 38 32.42 -12.87 7.79
C GLY A 38 31.80 -11.65 7.11
N ASP A 39 31.99 -11.57 5.81
CA ASP A 39 31.31 -10.63 4.91
C ASP A 39 29.81 -10.61 5.15
N LYS A 40 29.20 -9.41 4.94
CA LYS A 40 27.74 -9.23 5.07
C LYS A 40 26.99 -10.31 4.29
N ARG A 41 26.08 -11.05 4.96
CA ARG A 41 25.27 -12.10 4.34
C ARG A 41 24.52 -11.60 3.12
N ARG A 42 24.51 -12.40 2.05
CA ARG A 42 23.78 -12.10 0.82
C ARG A 42 22.27 -12.25 1.03
N MET A 43 21.49 -11.42 0.38
CA MET A 43 20.03 -11.49 0.51
C MET A 43 19.44 -12.71 -0.19
N VAL A 44 18.75 -13.56 0.55
CA VAL A 44 18.01 -14.72 0.03
C VAL A 44 16.84 -14.28 -0.85
N ARG A 45 16.53 -15.04 -1.89
CA ARG A 45 15.38 -14.84 -2.78
C ARG A 45 14.12 -15.53 -2.23
N TRP A 46 13.64 -15.09 -1.08
CA TRP A 46 12.46 -15.69 -0.47
C TRP A 46 11.28 -15.80 -1.44
N PRO A 47 10.44 -16.88 -1.34
CA PRO A 47 9.24 -17.06 -2.15
C PRO A 47 8.27 -15.89 -2.03
N ARG A 48 7.38 -15.72 -3.01
CA ARG A 48 6.29 -14.77 -2.90
C ARG A 48 5.27 -15.27 -1.87
N SER A 49 4.59 -14.37 -1.17
CA SER A 49 3.58 -14.75 -0.15
C SER A 49 2.40 -15.54 -0.73
N CYS A 50 2.18 -15.50 -2.06
CA CYS A 50 1.17 -16.31 -2.73
C CYS A 50 1.63 -17.74 -3.06
N ASP A 51 2.93 -18.02 -2.98
CA ASP A 51 3.50 -19.36 -3.22
C ASP A 51 3.42 -20.19 -1.94
N ARG A 52 2.21 -20.63 -1.65
CA ARG A 52 1.91 -21.38 -0.41
C ARG A 52 2.62 -22.72 -0.33
N GLN A 53 2.89 -23.35 -1.46
CA GLN A 53 3.55 -24.66 -1.49
C GLN A 53 5.03 -24.52 -1.09
N ALA A 54 5.76 -23.56 -1.66
CA ALA A 54 7.15 -23.33 -1.31
C ALA A 54 7.32 -22.96 0.18
N TRP A 55 6.36 -22.21 0.77
CA TRP A 55 6.38 -21.89 2.19
C TRP A 55 6.06 -23.09 3.09
N ARG A 56 5.17 -24.00 2.69
CA ARG A 56 4.88 -25.22 3.45
C ARG A 56 6.10 -26.14 3.50
N VAL A 57 6.71 -26.39 2.36
CA VAL A 57 7.92 -27.24 2.29
C VAL A 57 9.04 -26.66 3.16
N LEU A 58 9.27 -25.34 3.11
CA LEU A 58 10.23 -24.68 3.99
C LEU A 58 9.85 -24.87 5.46
N GLU A 59 8.57 -24.69 5.82
CA GLU A 59 8.10 -24.80 7.19
C GLU A 59 8.29 -26.22 7.74
N ASP A 60 7.96 -27.23 6.95
CA ASP A 60 8.07 -28.63 7.35
C ASP A 60 9.55 -29.01 7.56
N ASP A 61 10.41 -28.78 6.55
CA ASP A 61 11.83 -29.12 6.59
C ASP A 61 12.57 -28.37 7.72
N VAL A 62 12.34 -27.06 7.87
CA VAL A 62 13.01 -26.26 8.90
C VAL A 62 12.46 -26.53 10.29
N SER A 63 11.15 -26.83 10.44
CA SER A 63 10.60 -27.15 11.78
C SER A 63 11.14 -28.45 12.32
N GLU A 64 11.37 -29.45 11.48
CA GLU A 64 12.01 -30.69 11.85
C GLU A 64 13.45 -30.45 12.34
N ALA A 65 14.25 -29.73 11.55
CA ALA A 65 15.62 -29.37 11.92
C ALA A 65 15.68 -28.56 13.24
N VAL A 66 14.76 -27.58 13.43
CA VAL A 66 14.71 -26.75 14.65
C VAL A 66 14.32 -27.55 15.89
N THR A 67 13.45 -28.56 15.77
CA THR A 67 13.07 -29.41 16.91
C THR A 67 14.20 -30.32 17.37
N SER A 68 15.10 -30.68 16.48
CA SER A 68 16.26 -31.53 16.79
C SER A 68 17.41 -30.77 17.49
N ILE A 69 17.40 -29.43 17.54
CA ILE A 69 18.46 -28.63 18.17
C ILE A 69 18.53 -28.88 19.67
N LYS A 70 19.67 -29.38 20.13
CA LYS A 70 20.01 -29.50 21.56
C LYS A 70 20.72 -28.24 22.04
N GLY A 71 20.73 -27.97 23.34
CA GLY A 71 21.46 -26.86 23.97
C GLY A 71 20.54 -25.80 24.59
N SER A 72 21.16 -24.70 25.08
CA SER A 72 20.48 -23.61 25.79
C SER A 72 19.49 -22.85 24.86
N ALA A 73 18.56 -22.10 25.45
CA ALA A 73 17.62 -21.27 24.69
C ALA A 73 18.35 -20.18 23.88
N LEU A 74 19.46 -19.67 24.41
CA LEU A 74 20.32 -18.67 23.73
C LEU A 74 20.96 -19.28 22.47
N TRP A 75 21.46 -20.51 22.56
CA TRP A 75 22.02 -21.25 21.45
C TRP A 75 20.93 -21.59 20.42
N LYS A 76 19.76 -22.05 20.87
CA LYS A 76 18.64 -22.40 20.00
C LYS A 76 18.13 -21.23 19.15
N VAL A 77 18.06 -20.02 19.72
CA VAL A 77 17.62 -18.86 18.93
C VAL A 77 18.66 -18.43 17.90
N HIS A 78 19.94 -18.62 18.18
CA HIS A 78 21.03 -18.38 17.24
C HIS A 78 20.94 -19.40 16.08
N MET A 79 20.92 -20.68 16.39
CA MET A 79 20.85 -21.76 15.41
C MET A 79 19.59 -21.72 14.54
N LEU A 80 18.44 -21.33 15.11
CA LEU A 80 17.22 -21.13 14.35
C LEU A 80 17.44 -20.11 13.20
N GLY A 81 18.11 -19.00 13.49
CA GLY A 81 18.47 -18.00 12.46
C GLY A 81 19.40 -18.57 11.40
N GLU A 82 20.40 -19.35 11.79
CA GLU A 82 21.36 -19.99 10.89
C GLU A 82 20.69 -21.01 9.97
N ILE A 83 19.93 -21.94 10.52
CA ILE A 83 19.24 -22.98 9.76
C ILE A 83 18.25 -22.36 8.74
N VAL A 84 17.47 -21.36 9.17
CA VAL A 84 16.53 -20.67 8.26
C VAL A 84 17.27 -19.99 7.11
N TYR A 85 18.41 -19.34 7.38
CA TYR A 85 19.18 -18.64 6.37
C TYR A 85 19.83 -19.61 5.38
N GLU A 86 20.52 -20.63 5.87
CA GLU A 86 21.22 -21.63 5.05
C GLU A 86 20.23 -22.42 4.18
N TYR A 87 19.12 -22.88 4.76
CA TYR A 87 18.06 -23.51 3.98
C TYR A 87 17.53 -22.57 2.89
N GLY A 88 17.26 -21.31 3.24
CA GLY A 88 16.79 -20.31 2.28
C GLY A 88 17.81 -20.03 1.15
N MET A 89 19.09 -20.00 1.47
CA MET A 89 20.17 -19.81 0.51
C MET A 89 20.29 -20.98 -0.44
N LEU A 90 20.27 -22.21 0.08
CA LEU A 90 20.38 -23.44 -0.73
C LEU A 90 19.15 -23.65 -1.63
N LYS A 91 17.94 -23.48 -1.08
CA LYS A 91 16.69 -23.79 -1.80
C LYS A 91 16.26 -22.68 -2.77
N PHE A 92 16.42 -21.41 -2.42
CA PHE A 92 15.91 -20.29 -3.21
C PHE A 92 17.01 -19.43 -3.83
N GLY A 93 18.26 -19.67 -3.47
CA GLY A 93 19.42 -18.90 -3.92
C GLY A 93 19.46 -17.46 -3.39
N VAL A 94 20.52 -16.77 -3.72
CA VAL A 94 20.77 -15.38 -3.30
C VAL A 94 20.53 -14.40 -4.44
N LYS A 95 20.21 -13.17 -4.10
CA LYS A 95 20.16 -12.07 -5.08
C LYS A 95 21.56 -11.71 -5.48
N GLN A 96 21.87 -11.86 -6.77
CA GLN A 96 23.13 -11.36 -7.29
C GLN A 96 23.16 -9.82 -7.28
N PRO A 97 24.31 -9.20 -6.99
CA PRO A 97 24.49 -7.79 -7.26
C PRO A 97 24.14 -7.50 -8.72
N LYS A 98 23.43 -6.43 -8.98
CA LYS A 98 23.21 -6.01 -10.38
C LYS A 98 24.55 -5.48 -10.87
N ASP A 99 25.24 -6.26 -11.68
CA ASP A 99 26.40 -5.78 -12.42
C ASP A 99 26.01 -4.49 -13.15
N ARG A 100 26.68 -3.42 -12.79
CA ARG A 100 26.58 -2.13 -13.47
C ARG A 100 27.46 -2.08 -14.72
N ASP A 101 27.75 -3.21 -15.32
CA ASP A 101 28.37 -3.24 -16.63
C ASP A 101 27.41 -2.63 -17.65
N GLU A 102 27.47 -1.32 -17.76
CA GLU A 102 26.96 -0.61 -18.91
C GLU A 102 27.86 -1.01 -20.11
N LYS A 103 27.46 -2.10 -20.75
CA LYS A 103 28.03 -2.40 -22.06
C LYS A 103 27.92 -1.15 -22.90
N PRO A 104 29.02 -0.72 -23.54
CA PRO A 104 29.02 0.48 -24.39
C PRO A 104 27.87 0.38 -25.39
N PRO A 105 27.17 1.48 -25.68
CA PRO A 105 25.98 1.46 -26.53
C PRO A 105 26.37 0.99 -27.94
N VAL A 106 25.96 -0.22 -28.30
CA VAL A 106 26.11 -0.74 -29.65
C VAL A 106 25.37 0.17 -30.61
N VAL A 107 26.10 0.83 -31.50
CA VAL A 107 25.52 1.72 -32.51
C VAL A 107 24.72 0.87 -33.50
N SER A 108 23.39 1.16 -33.64
CA SER A 108 22.53 0.38 -34.54
C SER A 108 23.00 0.49 -36.00
N ARG A 109 22.78 -0.57 -36.80
CA ARG A 109 23.08 -0.54 -38.25
C ARG A 109 22.44 0.64 -38.96
N ARG A 110 21.19 1.00 -38.57
CA ARG A 110 20.49 2.18 -39.10
C ARG A 110 21.18 3.50 -38.77
N ARG A 111 21.73 3.62 -37.56
CA ARG A 111 22.45 4.85 -37.17
C ARG A 111 23.76 5.04 -37.94
N ARG A 112 24.45 3.94 -38.22
CA ARG A 112 25.64 3.96 -39.13
C ARG A 112 25.22 4.42 -40.54
N LYS A 113 24.16 3.80 -41.10
CA LYS A 113 23.67 4.17 -42.44
C LYS A 113 23.18 5.64 -42.51
N ILE A 114 22.56 6.15 -41.46
CA ILE A 114 22.20 7.59 -41.38
C ILE A 114 23.45 8.48 -41.37
N GLN A 115 24.53 8.06 -40.72
CA GLN A 115 25.81 8.80 -40.73
C GLN A 115 26.45 8.78 -42.10
N GLU A 116 26.51 7.63 -42.77
CA GLU A 116 27.00 7.51 -44.14
C GLU A 116 26.24 8.40 -45.12
N LEU A 117 24.91 8.32 -45.12
CA LEU A 117 24.06 9.16 -45.98
C LEU A 117 24.20 10.67 -45.66
N ARG A 118 24.49 11.03 -44.44
CA ARG A 118 24.77 12.44 -44.07
C ARG A 118 26.11 12.90 -44.60
N GLN A 119 27.10 12.03 -44.63
CA GLN A 119 28.40 12.33 -45.27
C GLN A 119 28.22 12.47 -46.76
N GLU A 120 27.47 11.57 -47.39
CA GLU A 120 27.12 11.63 -48.82
C GLU A 120 26.40 12.92 -49.18
N ALA A 121 25.39 13.32 -48.38
CA ALA A 121 24.71 14.59 -48.55
C ALA A 121 25.62 15.84 -48.39
N ARG A 122 26.72 15.72 -47.63
CA ARG A 122 27.72 16.77 -47.52
C ARG A 122 28.63 16.82 -48.78
N ARG A 123 29.01 15.64 -49.30
CA ARG A 123 29.78 15.52 -50.54
C ARG A 123 29.02 16.08 -51.72
N LEU A 124 27.76 15.69 -51.89
CA LEU A 124 26.90 16.21 -52.97
C LEU A 124 26.75 17.74 -52.90
N ARG A 125 26.67 18.32 -51.71
CA ARG A 125 26.63 19.79 -51.55
C ARG A 125 27.98 20.45 -51.89
N ALA A 126 29.09 19.80 -51.66
CA ALA A 126 30.40 20.33 -52.02
C ALA A 126 30.57 20.30 -53.55
N MET A 127 30.17 19.21 -54.20
CA MET A 127 30.17 19.06 -55.68
C MET A 127 29.27 20.11 -56.35
N MET A 128 28.09 20.34 -55.84
CA MET A 128 27.18 21.40 -56.32
C MET A 128 27.75 22.82 -56.27
N ARG A 129 28.79 23.07 -55.47
CA ARG A 129 29.49 24.36 -55.41
C ARG A 129 30.61 24.48 -56.43
N GLN A 130 31.04 23.37 -57.02
CA GLN A 130 32.16 23.27 -57.90
C GLN A 130 31.80 23.13 -59.39
N SER A 131 30.57 22.63 -59.67
CA SER A 131 30.09 22.44 -61.06
C SER A 131 28.65 22.97 -61.19
N GLU A 132 28.47 23.94 -62.08
CA GLU A 132 27.15 24.55 -62.35
C GLU A 132 26.36 23.72 -63.39
N GLU A 133 27.05 23.00 -64.28
CA GLU A 133 26.43 22.19 -65.32
C GLU A 133 25.74 20.93 -64.78
N GLU A 134 26.24 20.33 -63.70
CA GLU A 134 25.67 19.12 -63.09
C GLU A 134 24.68 19.41 -61.94
N ARG A 135 24.43 20.68 -61.66
CA ARG A 135 23.69 21.11 -60.45
C ARG A 135 22.30 20.52 -60.33
N ALA A 136 21.55 20.43 -61.44
CA ALA A 136 20.18 19.88 -61.41
C ALA A 136 20.15 18.38 -61.11
N ALA A 137 21.10 17.62 -61.66
CA ALA A 137 21.22 16.17 -61.35
C ALA A 137 21.65 15.93 -59.91
N LEU A 138 22.63 16.72 -59.41
CA LEU A 138 23.08 16.68 -58.03
C LEU A 138 22.00 17.08 -57.03
N GLU A 139 21.12 18.04 -57.35
CA GLU A 139 19.95 18.42 -56.56
C GLU A 139 18.94 17.27 -56.44
N SER A 140 18.69 16.57 -57.54
CA SER A 140 17.82 15.39 -57.55
C SER A 140 18.33 14.28 -56.63
N LEU A 141 19.60 13.96 -56.72
CA LEU A 141 20.29 12.97 -55.87
C LEU A 141 20.28 13.42 -54.41
N LEU A 142 20.54 14.69 -54.13
CA LEU A 142 20.50 15.23 -52.78
C LEU A 142 19.08 15.16 -52.16
N LYS A 143 18.03 15.36 -52.96
CA LYS A 143 16.62 15.20 -52.55
C LYS A 143 16.31 13.75 -52.18
N GLU A 144 16.79 12.79 -52.96
CA GLU A 144 16.63 11.34 -52.69
C GLU A 144 17.35 10.96 -51.39
N VAL A 145 18.62 11.33 -51.24
CA VAL A 145 19.43 11.06 -50.04
C VAL A 145 18.78 11.68 -48.79
N ARG A 146 18.24 12.90 -48.87
CA ARG A 146 17.49 13.54 -47.77
C ARG A 146 16.22 12.76 -47.45
N GLY A 147 15.47 12.27 -48.46
CA GLY A 147 14.31 11.44 -48.28
C GLY A 147 14.62 10.16 -47.49
N ARG A 148 15.69 9.45 -47.89
CA ARG A 148 16.19 8.26 -47.18
C ARG A 148 16.64 8.54 -45.77
N ILE A 149 17.38 9.64 -45.53
CA ILE A 149 17.73 10.08 -44.14
C ILE A 149 16.50 10.31 -43.30
N CYS A 150 15.46 10.95 -43.83
CA CYS A 150 14.20 11.21 -43.12
C CYS A 150 13.48 9.89 -42.76
N GLN A 151 13.37 8.94 -43.70
CA GLN A 151 12.74 7.64 -43.48
C GLN A 151 13.48 6.82 -42.40
N LEU A 152 14.82 6.68 -42.55
CA LEU A 152 15.64 5.93 -41.59
C LEU A 152 15.64 6.60 -40.20
N SER A 153 15.67 7.93 -40.14
CA SER A 153 15.60 8.68 -38.87
C SER A 153 14.23 8.53 -38.17
N ARG A 154 13.14 8.45 -38.92
CA ARG A 154 11.82 8.11 -38.38
C ARG A 154 11.79 6.69 -37.82
N ALA A 155 12.29 5.72 -38.61
CA ALA A 155 12.36 4.31 -38.19
C ALA A 155 13.24 4.11 -36.94
N GLU A 156 14.38 4.79 -36.85
CA GLU A 156 15.26 4.73 -35.67
C GLU A 156 14.63 5.36 -34.43
N ARG A 157 13.94 6.50 -34.59
CA ARG A 157 13.17 7.11 -33.50
C ARG A 157 12.07 6.17 -32.99
N HIS A 158 11.34 5.52 -33.90
CA HIS A 158 10.32 4.53 -33.52
C HIS A 158 10.90 3.32 -32.81
N ALA A 159 12.01 2.77 -33.29
CA ALA A 159 12.70 1.63 -32.67
C ALA A 159 13.24 1.99 -31.27
N LYS A 160 13.85 3.18 -31.12
CA LYS A 160 14.32 3.69 -29.83
C LYS A 160 13.16 3.88 -28.84
N SER A 161 12.07 4.49 -29.29
CA SER A 161 10.87 4.69 -28.46
C SER A 161 10.24 3.36 -28.04
N ARG A 162 10.14 2.39 -28.95
CA ARG A 162 9.66 1.03 -28.63
C ARG A 162 10.54 0.36 -27.57
N LYS A 163 11.86 0.39 -27.73
CA LYS A 163 12.82 -0.18 -26.76
C LYS A 163 12.73 0.51 -25.38
N GLN A 164 12.55 1.84 -25.37
CA GLN A 164 12.36 2.60 -24.14
C GLN A 164 11.04 2.23 -23.44
N ARG A 165 9.94 2.08 -24.18
CA ARG A 165 8.63 1.62 -23.66
C ARG A 165 8.73 0.23 -23.04
N GLU A 166 9.40 -0.69 -23.71
CA GLU A 166 9.58 -2.05 -23.22
C GLU A 166 10.43 -2.10 -21.96
N ARG A 167 11.55 -1.37 -21.92
CA ARG A 167 12.39 -1.22 -20.71
C ARG A 167 11.64 -0.59 -19.56
N ALA A 168 10.87 0.48 -19.81
CA ALA A 168 10.08 1.14 -18.79
C ALA A 168 9.01 0.20 -18.24
N ARG A 169 8.30 -0.55 -19.11
CA ARG A 169 7.31 -1.56 -18.73
C ARG A 169 7.94 -2.66 -17.87
N LYS A 170 9.09 -3.22 -18.27
CA LYS A 170 9.78 -4.25 -17.51
C LYS A 170 10.16 -3.77 -16.12
N LYS A 171 10.84 -2.62 -16.01
CA LYS A 171 11.21 -1.99 -14.71
C LYS A 171 10.01 -1.69 -13.83
N PHE A 172 8.90 -1.23 -14.44
CA PHE A 172 7.68 -0.96 -13.69
C PHE A 172 7.01 -2.23 -13.16
N VAL A 173 6.92 -3.29 -13.95
CA VAL A 173 6.32 -4.57 -13.52
C VAL A 173 7.17 -5.25 -12.44
N GLU A 174 8.50 -5.10 -12.49
CA GLU A 174 9.42 -5.62 -11.47
C GLU A 174 9.18 -4.95 -10.09
N ASP A 175 9.15 -3.61 -10.04
CA ASP A 175 8.89 -2.84 -8.82
C ASP A 175 8.20 -1.50 -9.13
N PRO A 176 6.84 -1.49 -9.12
CA PRO A 176 6.06 -0.30 -9.44
C PRO A 176 6.30 0.88 -8.49
N PHE A 177 6.48 0.60 -7.19
CA PHE A 177 6.68 1.66 -6.20
C PHE A 177 8.06 2.31 -6.32
N GLN A 178 9.11 1.53 -6.56
CA GLN A 178 10.44 2.08 -6.80
C GLN A 178 10.47 2.90 -8.10
N PHE A 179 9.78 2.42 -9.14
CA PHE A 179 9.63 3.16 -10.38
C PHE A 179 8.95 4.52 -10.16
N ALA A 180 7.84 4.55 -9.41
CA ALA A 180 7.12 5.79 -9.08
C ALA A 180 7.99 6.76 -8.27
N LYS A 181 8.74 6.27 -7.26
CA LYS A 181 9.69 7.10 -6.50
C LYS A 181 10.72 7.77 -7.41
N LYS A 182 11.33 7.01 -8.33
CA LYS A 182 12.29 7.56 -9.31
C LYS A 182 11.65 8.57 -10.25
N LEU A 183 10.39 8.33 -10.65
CA LEU A 183 9.65 9.20 -11.54
C LEU A 183 9.41 10.59 -10.93
N PHE A 184 9.15 10.64 -9.63
CA PHE A 184 8.92 11.90 -8.90
C PHE A 184 10.21 12.56 -8.38
N LYS A 185 11.37 12.10 -8.85
CA LYS A 185 12.69 12.63 -8.46
C LYS A 185 12.89 12.73 -6.95
N GLU A 186 12.35 11.76 -6.19
CA GLU A 186 12.74 11.58 -4.80
C GLU A 186 14.19 11.05 -4.75
N LYS A 187 15.08 11.89 -5.18
CA LYS A 187 16.51 11.64 -4.99
C LYS A 187 16.87 12.22 -3.63
N VAL A 188 16.88 11.37 -2.65
CA VAL A 188 17.84 11.52 -1.56
C VAL A 188 19.06 10.78 -2.06
N GLY A 189 19.90 11.47 -2.81
CA GLY A 189 21.15 10.96 -3.34
C GLY A 189 22.29 11.53 -2.51
N GLY A 190 23.14 10.69 -2.02
CA GLY A 190 24.44 11.02 -1.46
C GLY A 190 25.24 9.72 -1.47
N VAL A 191 26.49 9.82 -1.75
CA VAL A 191 27.43 8.70 -1.60
C VAL A 191 28.36 9.10 -0.48
N LEU A 192 28.35 8.31 0.59
CA LEU A 192 29.31 8.48 1.66
C LEU A 192 30.67 8.06 1.11
N ASP A 193 31.54 9.03 0.95
CA ASP A 193 32.91 8.85 0.45
C ASP A 193 33.91 9.20 1.57
N VAL A 194 34.09 8.25 2.48
CA VAL A 194 34.94 8.37 3.68
C VAL A 194 35.77 7.09 3.80
N GLY A 195 37.01 7.21 4.28
CA GLY A 195 37.88 6.07 4.57
C GLY A 195 37.35 5.16 5.67
N LYS A 196 37.82 3.91 5.74
CA LYS A 196 37.39 2.95 6.77
C LYS A 196 37.80 3.44 8.16
N GLU A 197 39.04 3.85 8.30
CA GLU A 197 39.64 4.30 9.58
C GLU A 197 38.94 5.56 10.11
N GLU A 198 38.67 6.53 9.22
CA GLU A 198 37.98 7.75 9.56
C GLU A 198 36.54 7.47 10.03
N LEU A 199 35.86 6.53 9.38
CA LEU A 199 34.52 6.12 9.78
C LEU A 199 34.53 5.42 11.15
N GLU A 200 35.47 4.53 11.40
CA GLU A 200 35.61 3.82 12.69
C GLU A 200 35.94 4.78 13.82
N GLU A 201 36.84 5.73 13.59
CA GLU A 201 37.16 6.77 14.56
C GLU A 201 35.94 7.64 14.88
N HIS A 202 35.23 8.08 13.84
CA HIS A 202 33.97 8.82 14.01
C HIS A 202 32.94 8.03 14.84
N LEU A 203 32.81 6.73 14.60
CA LEU A 203 31.90 5.88 15.35
C LEU A 203 32.30 5.74 16.79
N ARG A 204 33.60 5.49 17.07
CA ARG A 204 34.13 5.41 18.44
C ARG A 204 33.89 6.73 19.19
N LYS A 205 34.22 7.87 18.58
CA LYS A 205 34.00 9.20 19.18
C LYS A 205 32.49 9.49 19.40
N THR A 206 31.62 9.13 18.46
CA THR A 206 30.20 9.41 18.57
C THR A 206 29.52 8.59 19.65
N TYR A 207 29.89 7.33 19.82
CA TYR A 207 29.23 6.39 20.72
C TYR A 207 30.00 6.07 22.01
N SER A 208 31.18 6.68 22.24
CA SER A 208 31.88 6.59 23.55
C SER A 208 31.18 7.47 24.59
N ASP A 209 31.15 6.99 25.83
CA ASP A 209 30.68 7.76 26.99
C ASP A 209 31.71 7.68 28.11
N PRO A 210 32.60 8.70 28.26
CA PRO A 210 33.58 8.73 29.33
C PRO A 210 32.96 8.71 30.74
N ARG A 211 31.72 9.18 30.87
CA ARG A 211 30.97 9.25 32.11
C ARG A 211 30.00 8.07 32.33
N ARG A 212 30.23 6.94 31.66
CA ARG A 212 29.31 5.80 31.70
C ARG A 212 29.13 5.21 33.10
N SER A 213 30.15 5.23 33.90
CA SER A 213 30.16 4.71 35.29
C SER A 213 29.61 5.69 36.31
N GLU A 214 29.42 6.97 35.95
CA GLU A 214 28.87 7.96 36.86
C GLU A 214 27.38 7.73 37.10
N GLU A 215 26.95 7.86 38.36
CA GLU A 215 25.56 7.86 38.71
C GLU A 215 24.90 9.20 38.30
N VAL A 216 23.64 9.13 37.93
CA VAL A 216 22.81 10.31 37.62
C VAL A 216 22.07 10.71 38.90
N PHE A 217 22.43 11.85 39.46
CA PHE A 217 21.71 12.40 40.59
C PHE A 217 20.48 13.19 40.15
N SER A 218 19.43 13.11 40.99
CA SER A 218 18.21 13.90 40.75
C SER A 218 18.54 15.39 40.94
N ILE A 219 17.94 16.22 40.09
CA ILE A 219 18.10 17.69 40.15
C ILE A 219 17.02 18.32 41.03
N LYS A 220 17.32 19.48 41.60
CA LYS A 220 16.37 20.26 42.39
C LYS A 220 15.11 20.58 41.58
N GLY A 221 13.94 20.25 42.11
CA GLY A 221 12.64 20.49 41.50
C GLY A 221 12.11 19.34 40.63
N LEU A 222 12.89 18.27 40.43
CA LEU A 222 12.40 17.07 39.78
C LEU A 222 11.65 16.17 40.77
N ILE A 223 10.34 16.17 40.70
CA ILE A 223 9.47 15.38 41.58
C ILE A 223 9.21 14.02 40.95
N ARG A 224 9.57 12.96 41.67
CA ARG A 224 9.25 11.60 41.26
C ARG A 224 7.74 11.37 41.30
N PRO A 225 7.12 10.74 40.28
CA PRO A 225 5.68 10.46 40.29
C PRO A 225 5.31 9.47 41.42
N SER A 226 4.03 9.37 41.74
CA SER A 226 3.53 8.38 42.70
C SER A 226 3.80 6.95 42.20
N GLN A 227 3.78 6.01 43.14
CA GLN A 227 3.92 4.58 42.82
C GLN A 227 2.86 4.13 41.84
N PRO A 228 3.12 3.12 40.97
CA PRO A 228 2.18 2.68 39.98
C PRO A 228 0.95 2.04 40.63
N GLY A 229 -0.24 2.47 40.21
CA GLY A 229 -1.50 1.84 40.58
C GLY A 229 -1.71 0.50 39.84
N ILE A 230 -1.10 0.37 38.67
CA ILE A 230 -1.12 -0.86 37.86
C ILE A 230 0.32 -1.31 37.59
N SER A 231 0.66 -2.52 38.05
CA SER A 231 1.97 -3.09 37.86
C SER A 231 2.26 -3.41 36.39
N LEU A 232 3.55 -3.37 36.00
CA LEU A 232 4.00 -3.80 34.69
C LEU A 232 3.83 -5.32 34.53
N ASP A 233 3.21 -5.77 33.46
CA ASP A 233 3.07 -7.20 33.14
C ASP A 233 4.45 -7.81 32.79
N LEU A 234 5.00 -8.57 33.72
CA LEU A 234 6.24 -9.34 33.59
C LEU A 234 5.97 -10.83 33.34
N SER A 235 4.73 -11.22 33.08
CA SER A 235 4.42 -12.61 32.73
C SER A 235 5.22 -13.06 31.50
N PRO A 236 5.48 -14.37 31.31
CA PRO A 236 6.10 -14.87 30.11
C PRO A 236 5.38 -14.40 28.84
N VAL A 237 6.15 -14.22 27.76
CA VAL A 237 5.64 -13.74 26.48
C VAL A 237 4.56 -14.68 25.94
N LYS A 238 3.38 -14.17 25.59
CA LYS A 238 2.25 -14.95 25.08
C LYS A 238 2.35 -15.14 23.57
N LEU A 239 1.99 -16.30 23.05
CA LEU A 239 1.98 -16.60 21.60
C LEU A 239 1.13 -15.61 20.79
N LYS A 240 0.02 -15.12 21.37
CA LYS A 240 -0.84 -14.11 20.76
C LYS A 240 -0.09 -12.78 20.57
N GLU A 241 0.72 -12.35 21.54
CA GLU A 241 1.51 -11.11 21.44
C GLU A 241 2.55 -11.22 20.32
N VAL A 242 3.27 -12.35 20.26
CA VAL A 242 4.25 -12.64 19.20
C VAL A 242 3.58 -12.63 17.82
N SER A 243 2.45 -13.32 17.68
CA SER A 243 1.69 -13.39 16.43
C SER A 243 1.16 -12.02 15.99
N ASP A 244 0.71 -11.19 16.93
CA ASP A 244 0.24 -9.83 16.66
C ASP A 244 1.37 -8.88 16.22
N VAL A 245 2.57 -9.05 16.76
CA VAL A 245 3.77 -8.33 16.30
C VAL A 245 4.09 -8.71 14.86
N ILE A 246 4.21 -10.00 14.57
CA ILE A 246 4.55 -10.53 13.25
C ILE A 246 3.49 -10.10 12.22
N ARG A 247 2.19 -10.20 12.54
CA ARG A 247 1.10 -9.79 11.64
C ARG A 247 1.21 -8.34 11.20
N LYS A 248 1.53 -7.42 12.14
CA LYS A 248 1.66 -5.97 11.87
C LYS A 248 2.98 -5.60 11.18
N ALA A 249 4.02 -6.41 11.28
CA ALA A 249 5.32 -6.13 10.68
C ALA A 249 5.25 -6.12 9.14
N ARG A 250 6.17 -5.40 8.49
CA ARG A 250 6.31 -5.38 7.03
C ARG A 250 7.14 -6.56 6.57
N ALA A 251 6.58 -7.45 5.72
CA ALA A 251 7.27 -8.64 5.22
C ALA A 251 8.60 -8.34 4.49
N LYS A 252 8.69 -7.19 3.81
CA LYS A 252 9.87 -6.74 3.05
C LYS A 252 10.83 -5.86 3.84
N SER A 253 10.75 -5.82 5.18
CA SER A 253 11.75 -5.13 6.00
C SER A 253 13.12 -5.79 5.82
N ALA A 254 14.17 -4.96 5.91
CA ALA A 254 15.54 -5.48 5.86
C ALA A 254 15.79 -6.46 7.00
N SER A 255 16.57 -7.52 6.73
CA SER A 255 17.07 -8.46 7.72
C SER A 255 18.18 -7.83 8.56
N GLY A 256 18.46 -8.43 9.71
CA GLY A 256 19.66 -8.19 10.48
C GLY A 256 20.85 -9.06 9.99
N PRO A 257 21.92 -9.19 10.83
CA PRO A 257 23.11 -9.96 10.49
C PRO A 257 22.84 -11.42 10.12
N ASN A 258 21.81 -12.07 10.70
CA ASN A 258 21.45 -13.45 10.38
C ASN A 258 20.75 -13.63 9.02
N GLY A 259 20.44 -12.56 8.28
CA GLY A 259 19.83 -12.62 6.94
C GLY A 259 18.35 -12.98 6.90
N VAL A 260 17.71 -13.32 8.02
CA VAL A 260 16.30 -13.73 8.11
C VAL A 260 15.37 -12.53 8.09
N THR A 261 14.25 -12.64 7.37
CA THR A 261 13.27 -11.56 7.21
C THR A 261 11.92 -11.91 7.86
N TYR A 262 11.07 -10.89 8.14
CA TYR A 262 9.70 -11.12 8.61
C TYR A 262 8.84 -11.98 7.67
N ALA A 263 9.20 -12.08 6.38
CA ALA A 263 8.46 -12.90 5.42
C ALA A 263 8.44 -14.38 5.84
N VAL A 264 9.52 -14.89 6.42
CA VAL A 264 9.60 -16.26 6.93
C VAL A 264 8.54 -16.48 8.02
N TYR A 265 8.59 -15.70 9.09
CA TYR A 265 7.67 -15.84 10.23
C TYR A 265 6.20 -15.51 9.90
N LYS A 266 5.95 -14.73 8.85
CA LYS A 266 4.58 -14.47 8.37
C LYS A 266 3.95 -15.66 7.65
N ASN A 267 4.74 -16.52 7.05
CA ASN A 267 4.26 -17.61 6.22
C ASN A 267 4.50 -18.99 6.86
N CYS A 268 5.20 -19.06 8.01
CA CYS A 268 5.55 -20.30 8.71
C CYS A 268 5.06 -20.25 10.18
N PRO A 269 3.77 -20.54 10.46
CA PRO A 269 3.19 -20.44 11.80
C PRO A 269 3.75 -21.46 12.81
N ASN A 270 4.18 -22.66 12.38
CA ASN A 270 4.80 -23.63 13.28
C ASN A 270 6.17 -23.17 13.76
N LEU A 271 6.95 -22.55 12.87
CA LEU A 271 8.22 -21.92 13.21
C LEU A 271 8.02 -20.78 14.23
N VAL A 272 6.93 -20.02 14.14
CA VAL A 272 6.56 -19.02 15.14
C VAL A 272 6.27 -19.65 16.50
N ARG A 273 5.64 -20.81 16.56
CA ARG A 273 5.42 -21.55 17.83
C ARG A 273 6.73 -21.99 18.47
N SER A 274 7.66 -22.49 17.65
CA SER A 274 9.00 -22.87 18.13
C SER A 274 9.78 -21.66 18.65
N LEU A 275 9.77 -20.55 17.92
CA LEU A 275 10.38 -19.28 18.35
C LEU A 275 9.75 -18.78 19.66
N TRP A 276 8.42 -18.84 19.79
CA TRP A 276 7.74 -18.42 21.02
C TRP A 276 8.17 -19.26 22.24
N ARG A 277 8.33 -20.58 22.11
CA ARG A 277 8.82 -21.43 23.20
C ARG A 277 10.22 -21.04 23.63
N ILE A 278 11.09 -20.70 22.68
CA ILE A 278 12.44 -20.18 22.94
C ILE A 278 12.36 -18.84 23.69
N PHE A 279 11.47 -17.92 23.28
CA PHE A 279 11.28 -16.62 23.94
C PHE A 279 10.84 -16.75 25.40
N VAL A 280 9.94 -17.69 25.71
CA VAL A 280 9.53 -17.96 27.08
C VAL A 280 10.76 -18.35 27.91
N LYS A 281 11.59 -19.27 27.42
CA LYS A 281 12.80 -19.71 28.13
C LYS A 281 13.85 -18.61 28.29
N ILE A 282 14.07 -17.78 27.25
CA ILE A 282 14.97 -16.61 27.33
C ILE A 282 14.50 -15.64 28.43
N TRP A 283 13.17 -15.41 28.51
CA TRP A 283 12.60 -14.54 29.53
C TRP A 283 12.74 -15.10 30.95
N ASP A 284 12.57 -16.42 31.11
CA ASP A 284 12.72 -17.08 32.38
C ASP A 284 14.19 -17.07 32.87
N LEU A 285 15.15 -17.30 31.96
CA LEU A 285 16.59 -17.22 32.25
C LEU A 285 17.05 -15.81 32.62
N GLY A 286 16.38 -14.77 32.11
CA GLY A 286 16.79 -13.39 32.31
C GLY A 286 18.04 -12.96 31.55
N GLU A 287 18.51 -13.77 30.60
CA GLU A 287 19.73 -13.53 29.83
C GLU A 287 19.41 -12.97 28.44
N VAL A 288 20.37 -12.21 27.89
CA VAL A 288 20.23 -11.57 26.56
C VAL A 288 21.01 -12.34 25.51
N PRO A 289 20.38 -12.83 24.45
CA PRO A 289 21.09 -13.48 23.35
C PRO A 289 22.05 -12.52 22.64
N GLU A 290 23.33 -12.86 22.59
CA GLU A 290 24.35 -12.03 21.94
C GLU A 290 24.04 -11.72 20.47
N CYS A 291 23.46 -12.70 19.75
CA CYS A 291 23.06 -12.52 18.36
C CYS A 291 21.99 -11.42 18.15
N TRP A 292 21.27 -10.97 19.20
CA TRP A 292 20.36 -9.84 19.14
C TRP A 292 21.03 -8.49 19.39
N CYS A 293 22.25 -8.51 19.97
CA CYS A 293 23.02 -7.32 20.31
C CYS A 293 23.99 -6.88 19.21
N LYS A 294 24.12 -7.67 18.14
CA LYS A 294 24.93 -7.34 16.97
C LYS A 294 24.03 -6.77 15.87
N ALA A 295 24.39 -5.61 15.30
CA ALA A 295 23.62 -4.97 14.25
C ALA A 295 24.47 -4.59 13.03
N ASP A 296 23.93 -4.80 11.83
CA ASP A 296 24.47 -4.22 10.60
C ASP A 296 23.93 -2.78 10.44
N GLY A 297 24.84 -1.82 10.35
CA GLY A 297 24.50 -0.42 10.13
C GLY A 297 24.52 -0.06 8.64
N ILE A 298 23.59 0.81 8.24
CA ILE A 298 23.58 1.47 6.93
C ILE A 298 23.40 2.97 7.11
N TYR A 299 24.02 3.75 6.21
CA TYR A 299 23.87 5.18 6.17
C TYR A 299 22.82 5.61 5.16
N ILE A 300 21.79 6.35 5.62
CA ILE A 300 20.75 6.93 4.76
C ILE A 300 20.97 8.44 4.70
N PRO A 301 21.14 9.04 3.51
CA PRO A 301 21.32 10.48 3.39
C PRO A 301 20.10 11.25 3.92
N LYS A 302 20.34 12.35 4.65
CA LYS A 302 19.30 13.27 5.17
C LYS A 302 18.87 14.28 4.11
N GLU A 303 19.80 14.66 3.23
CA GLU A 303 19.66 15.76 2.26
C GLU A 303 20.08 15.31 0.87
N GLU A 304 19.71 16.07 -0.18
CA GLU A 304 20.21 15.82 -1.52
C GLU A 304 21.71 16.14 -1.59
N ASN A 305 22.47 15.28 -2.27
CA ASN A 305 23.93 15.40 -2.43
C ASN A 305 24.73 15.35 -1.12
N SER A 306 24.25 14.59 -0.13
CA SER A 306 25.00 14.34 1.12
C SER A 306 26.36 13.71 0.83
N VAL A 307 27.44 14.25 1.41
CA VAL A 307 28.83 13.78 1.28
C VAL A 307 29.45 13.47 2.64
N GLY A 308 29.27 14.36 3.63
CA GLY A 308 29.85 14.24 4.95
C GLY A 308 29.03 13.38 5.91
N LEU A 309 29.67 12.72 6.88
CA LEU A 309 29.06 11.79 7.85
C LEU A 309 27.86 12.40 8.62
N SER A 310 27.93 13.66 8.99
CA SER A 310 26.84 14.36 9.70
C SER A 310 25.55 14.50 8.89
N GLN A 311 25.63 14.38 7.56
CA GLN A 311 24.50 14.48 6.64
C GLN A 311 23.79 13.13 6.43
N PHE A 312 24.26 12.07 7.06
CA PHE A 312 23.64 10.75 7.01
C PHE A 312 23.00 10.36 8.35
N ARG A 313 21.96 9.51 8.26
CA ARG A 313 21.37 8.83 9.42
C ARG A 313 21.90 7.42 9.49
N PRO A 314 22.52 7.01 10.60
CA PRO A 314 22.87 5.62 10.84
C PRO A 314 21.60 4.82 11.17
N ILE A 315 21.28 3.80 10.40
CA ILE A 315 20.15 2.89 10.66
C ILE A 315 20.71 1.53 11.01
N SER A 316 20.29 0.99 12.15
CA SER A 316 20.72 -0.31 12.65
C SER A 316 19.76 -1.41 12.21
N LEU A 317 20.27 -2.44 11.59
CA LEU A 317 19.55 -3.62 11.15
C LEU A 317 19.82 -4.76 12.12
N LEU A 318 18.93 -4.94 13.09
CA LEU A 318 18.96 -5.99 14.10
C LEU A 318 18.23 -7.24 13.61
N ASN A 319 18.54 -8.41 14.18
CA ASN A 319 17.83 -9.65 13.88
C ASN A 319 16.34 -9.57 14.19
N VAL A 320 15.53 -10.18 13.33
CA VAL A 320 14.06 -10.09 13.39
C VAL A 320 13.51 -10.71 14.68
N GLU A 321 14.12 -11.76 15.17
CA GLU A 321 13.74 -12.47 16.39
C GLU A 321 13.84 -11.55 17.60
N GLY A 322 14.96 -10.86 17.76
CA GLY A 322 15.15 -9.86 18.82
C GLY A 322 14.17 -8.69 18.70
N LYS A 323 13.88 -8.23 17.48
CA LYS A 323 12.86 -7.19 17.26
C LYS A 323 11.46 -7.66 17.66
N ILE A 324 11.10 -8.91 17.42
CA ILE A 324 9.79 -9.46 17.82
C ILE A 324 9.69 -9.50 19.34
N PHE A 325 10.70 -10.01 20.01
CA PHE A 325 10.77 -10.09 21.47
C PHE A 325 10.67 -8.70 22.12
N LEU A 326 11.55 -7.78 21.75
CA LEU A 326 11.56 -6.41 22.24
C LEU A 326 10.26 -5.64 21.94
N ALA A 327 9.57 -5.96 20.85
CA ALA A 327 8.29 -5.32 20.51
C ALA A 327 7.15 -5.70 21.47
N VAL A 328 7.19 -6.89 22.06
CA VAL A 328 6.23 -7.28 23.10
C VAL A 328 6.44 -6.40 24.34
N PHE A 329 7.69 -6.31 24.82
CA PHE A 329 8.00 -5.50 26.01
C PHE A 329 7.82 -4.00 25.74
N ALA A 330 8.16 -3.50 24.56
CA ALA A 330 7.87 -2.11 24.20
C ALA A 330 6.37 -1.78 24.31
N ARG A 331 5.49 -2.69 23.93
CA ARG A 331 4.03 -2.51 24.05
C ARG A 331 3.58 -2.54 25.51
N ARG A 332 4.07 -3.52 26.28
CA ARG A 332 3.75 -3.64 27.71
C ARG A 332 4.23 -2.40 28.48
N LEU A 333 5.46 -1.96 28.24
CA LEU A 333 6.03 -0.77 28.85
C LEU A 333 5.26 0.50 28.45
N THR A 334 4.91 0.65 27.18
CA THR A 334 4.09 1.80 26.73
C THR A 334 2.73 1.80 27.41
N SER A 335 2.06 0.64 27.52
CA SER A 335 0.77 0.53 28.21
C SER A 335 0.90 0.90 29.68
N TYR A 336 1.91 0.37 30.38
CA TYR A 336 2.22 0.66 31.76
C TYR A 336 2.41 2.17 32.02
N LEU A 337 3.25 2.82 31.21
CA LEU A 337 3.55 4.24 31.37
C LEU A 337 2.33 5.13 31.12
N VAL A 338 1.51 4.79 30.10
CA VAL A 338 0.30 5.57 29.79
C VAL A 338 -0.79 5.35 30.83
N THR A 339 -1.02 4.10 31.26
CA THR A 339 -2.09 3.78 32.21
C THR A 339 -1.83 4.38 33.59
N ASN A 340 -0.56 4.45 34.02
CA ASN A 340 -0.20 5.09 35.30
C ASN A 340 0.00 6.62 35.20
N GLY A 341 -0.28 7.25 34.05
CA GLY A 341 -0.12 8.69 33.85
C GLY A 341 1.35 9.16 33.89
N TYR A 342 2.29 8.25 33.67
CA TYR A 342 3.74 8.59 33.66
C TYR A 342 4.15 9.35 32.42
N ILE A 343 3.43 9.20 31.32
CA ILE A 343 3.58 10.03 30.11
C ILE A 343 2.41 11.01 30.04
N ASP A 344 2.73 12.29 29.99
CA ASP A 344 1.74 13.34 29.76
C ASP A 344 1.37 13.35 28.26
N THR A 345 0.25 12.70 27.93
CA THR A 345 -0.22 12.55 26.56
C THR A 345 -0.79 13.84 25.96
N SER A 346 -0.97 14.92 26.73
CA SER A 346 -1.27 16.24 26.21
C SER A 346 -0.04 16.90 25.59
N ILE A 347 1.14 16.57 26.11
CA ILE A 347 2.44 17.10 25.68
C ILE A 347 3.12 16.15 24.71
N GLN A 348 3.40 14.89 25.13
CA GLN A 348 4.14 13.90 24.32
C GLN A 348 3.19 12.86 23.72
N LYS A 349 3.12 12.80 22.40
CA LYS A 349 2.20 11.89 21.68
C LYS A 349 2.90 10.88 20.78
N ALA A 350 4.21 10.98 20.62
CA ALA A 350 4.96 10.14 19.72
C ALA A 350 5.03 8.69 20.18
N GLY A 351 4.71 7.75 19.29
CA GLY A 351 4.78 6.33 19.60
C GLY A 351 3.71 5.80 20.53
N ILE A 352 2.73 6.63 20.95
CA ILE A 352 1.68 6.25 21.90
C ILE A 352 0.44 5.79 21.13
N PRO A 353 -0.06 4.57 21.38
CA PRO A 353 -1.23 4.04 20.67
C PRO A 353 -2.49 4.84 20.95
N GLY A 354 -3.26 5.09 19.90
CA GLY A 354 -4.57 5.77 20.00
C GLY A 354 -4.51 7.28 19.89
N PHE A 355 -3.31 7.86 19.73
CA PHE A 355 -3.13 9.27 19.41
C PHE A 355 -2.60 9.42 17.98
N PRO A 356 -3.23 10.24 17.12
CA PRO A 356 -2.70 10.61 15.81
C PRO A 356 -1.59 11.69 15.89
N GLY A 357 -1.01 11.86 16.99
CA GLY A 357 0.06 12.69 17.52
C GLY A 357 0.49 13.89 16.68
N CYS A 358 1.19 13.67 15.57
CA CYS A 358 1.71 14.78 14.78
C CYS A 358 0.60 15.67 14.19
N VAL A 359 -0.55 15.11 13.82
CA VAL A 359 -1.65 15.87 13.24
C VAL A 359 -2.32 16.75 14.30
N GLU A 360 -2.50 16.25 15.52
CA GLU A 360 -3.02 17.03 16.64
C GLU A 360 -2.10 18.21 16.97
N HIS A 361 -0.81 17.96 17.16
CA HIS A 361 0.16 19.02 17.44
C HIS A 361 0.20 20.09 16.35
N VAL A 362 0.28 19.67 15.08
CA VAL A 362 0.28 20.58 13.93
C VAL A 362 -0.97 21.44 13.88
N SER A 363 -2.16 20.83 14.11
CA SER A 363 -3.44 21.55 14.08
C SER A 363 -3.56 22.54 15.23
N MET A 364 -3.14 22.17 16.45
CA MET A 364 -3.18 23.05 17.60
C MET A 364 -2.21 24.23 17.48
N ILE A 365 -0.96 23.99 17.08
CA ILE A 365 0.04 25.07 16.87
C ILE A 365 -0.47 26.04 15.81
N TRP A 366 -1.02 25.52 14.70
CA TRP A 366 -1.55 26.38 13.64
C TRP A 366 -2.79 27.15 14.07
N SER A 367 -3.69 26.54 14.83
CA SER A 367 -4.87 27.23 15.39
C SER A 367 -4.44 28.39 16.30
N GLY A 368 -3.51 28.15 17.23
CA GLY A 368 -3.00 29.21 18.12
C GLY A 368 -2.34 30.36 17.37
N ILE A 369 -1.56 30.06 16.31
CA ILE A 369 -0.98 31.09 15.44
C ILE A 369 -2.07 31.90 14.70
N LYS A 370 -3.13 31.25 14.18
CA LYS A 370 -4.25 31.94 13.53
C LYS A 370 -5.02 32.84 14.48
N GLU A 371 -5.29 32.33 15.66
CA GLU A 371 -6.02 33.04 16.71
C GLU A 371 -5.26 34.27 17.17
N ALA A 372 -3.98 34.13 17.50
CA ALA A 372 -3.12 35.24 17.90
C ALA A 372 -3.01 36.31 16.80
N LYS A 373 -2.93 35.91 15.52
CA LYS A 373 -2.96 36.85 14.40
C LYS A 373 -4.28 37.58 14.26
N LYS A 374 -5.40 36.92 14.50
CA LYS A 374 -6.76 37.47 14.39
C LYS A 374 -7.04 38.46 15.52
N ASN A 375 -6.66 38.09 16.74
CA ASN A 375 -6.96 38.90 17.93
C ASN A 375 -5.92 40.02 18.20
N GLY A 376 -4.77 39.97 17.52
CA GLY A 376 -3.68 40.87 17.79
C GLY A 376 -2.82 40.50 19.01
N ASP A 377 -2.99 39.28 19.52
CA ASP A 377 -2.29 38.80 20.69
C ASP A 377 -0.78 38.65 20.48
N GLU A 378 -0.02 38.74 21.58
CA GLU A 378 1.40 38.38 21.58
C GLU A 378 1.54 36.88 21.71
N LEU A 379 2.37 36.28 20.81
CA LEU A 379 2.62 34.83 20.79
C LEU A 379 4.03 34.54 20.30
N HIS A 380 4.75 33.71 21.06
CA HIS A 380 6.08 33.21 20.71
C HIS A 380 6.04 31.71 20.55
N VAL A 381 6.44 31.20 19.39
CA VAL A 381 6.54 29.76 19.08
C VAL A 381 8.00 29.45 18.73
N VAL A 382 8.61 28.55 19.50
CA VAL A 382 10.01 28.15 19.29
C VAL A 382 10.07 26.65 19.03
N TRP A 383 10.50 26.27 17.83
CA TRP A 383 10.77 24.88 17.43
C TRP A 383 12.24 24.57 17.73
N LEU A 384 12.48 23.56 18.56
CA LEU A 384 13.79 23.15 19.02
C LEU A 384 14.22 21.82 18.39
N ASP A 385 15.46 21.75 17.93
CA ASP A 385 16.08 20.55 17.35
C ASP A 385 17.22 20.05 18.25
N LEU A 386 17.22 18.75 18.60
CA LEU A 386 18.29 18.12 19.38
C LEU A 386 19.40 17.60 18.48
N ALA A 387 20.64 17.72 18.92
CA ALA A 387 21.79 17.20 18.19
C ALA A 387 21.88 15.68 18.35
N ASN A 388 21.74 14.96 17.23
CA ASN A 388 21.86 13.49 17.20
C ASN A 388 21.06 12.78 18.31
N ALA A 389 19.80 13.18 18.53
CA ALA A 389 18.97 12.82 19.67
C ALA A 389 19.11 11.35 20.10
N TYR A 390 18.85 10.39 19.22
CA TYR A 390 18.95 8.96 19.51
C TYR A 390 20.41 8.50 19.80
N GLY A 391 21.39 9.06 19.13
CA GLY A 391 22.79 8.68 19.28
C GLY A 391 23.48 9.34 20.49
N SER A 392 22.82 10.29 21.15
CA SER A 392 23.44 11.05 22.26
C SER A 392 22.93 10.67 23.66
N VAL A 393 21.81 9.90 23.75
CA VAL A 393 21.23 9.53 25.05
C VAL A 393 22.17 8.62 25.83
N PRO A 394 22.70 9.01 27.01
CA PRO A 394 23.53 8.15 27.82
C PRO A 394 22.74 6.99 28.42
N HIS A 395 23.31 5.79 28.45
CA HIS A 395 22.64 4.60 29.03
C HIS A 395 22.30 4.78 30.52
N ARG A 396 23.12 5.56 31.25
CA ARG A 396 22.84 5.94 32.65
C ARG A 396 21.54 6.74 32.79
N MET A 397 21.19 7.61 31.80
CA MET A 397 19.91 8.31 31.77
C MET A 397 18.73 7.38 31.48
N ILE A 398 18.94 6.35 30.67
CA ILE A 398 17.93 5.31 30.46
C ILE A 398 17.67 4.57 31.77
N LYS A 399 18.73 4.17 32.46
CA LYS A 399 18.64 3.52 33.80
C LYS A 399 17.90 4.40 34.78
N PHE A 400 18.30 5.67 34.89
CA PHE A 400 17.61 6.67 35.72
C PHE A 400 16.12 6.79 35.40
N ALA A 401 15.76 6.87 34.12
CA ALA A 401 14.37 6.98 33.71
C ALA A 401 13.54 5.70 33.99
N LEU A 402 14.14 4.51 33.83
CA LEU A 402 13.52 3.24 34.21
C LEU A 402 13.22 3.19 35.73
N ASP A 403 14.17 3.59 36.56
CA ASP A 403 14.02 3.63 38.02
C ASP A 403 13.04 4.74 38.44
N PHE A 404 13.12 5.90 37.81
CA PHE A 404 12.23 7.05 38.07
C PHE A 404 10.75 6.71 37.87
N PHE A 405 10.41 5.89 36.85
CA PHE A 405 9.09 5.43 36.58
C PHE A 405 8.77 4.03 37.11
N TYR A 406 9.50 3.59 38.14
CA TYR A 406 9.25 2.31 38.83
C TYR A 406 9.20 1.09 37.93
N VAL A 407 9.99 1.05 36.85
CA VAL A 407 10.11 -0.15 36.02
C VAL A 407 10.80 -1.26 36.84
N PRO A 408 10.19 -2.45 36.94
CA PRO A 408 10.71 -3.51 37.79
C PRO A 408 12.14 -3.94 37.42
N PRO A 409 12.99 -4.29 38.44
CA PRO A 409 14.41 -4.62 38.24
C PRO A 409 14.64 -5.71 37.19
N LYS A 410 13.79 -6.72 37.10
CA LYS A 410 13.91 -7.79 36.10
C LYS A 410 13.99 -7.24 34.68
N LEU A 411 13.09 -6.33 34.28
CA LEU A 411 13.11 -5.73 32.92
C LEU A 411 14.21 -4.68 32.80
N SER A 412 14.42 -3.87 33.84
CA SER A 412 15.43 -2.80 33.83
C SER A 412 16.86 -3.43 33.68
N SER A 413 17.20 -4.45 34.44
CA SER A 413 18.51 -5.13 34.37
C SER A 413 18.69 -5.84 33.02
N TRP A 414 17.61 -6.48 32.49
CA TRP A 414 17.67 -7.11 31.18
C TRP A 414 17.94 -6.10 30.06
N LEU A 415 17.28 -4.94 30.10
CA LEU A 415 17.50 -3.87 29.12
C LEU A 415 18.91 -3.29 29.24
N MET A 416 19.43 -3.11 30.44
CA MET A 416 20.80 -2.61 30.64
C MET A 416 21.85 -3.61 30.17
N ALA A 417 21.61 -4.93 30.37
CA ALA A 417 22.47 -5.98 29.82
C ALA A 417 22.45 -5.94 28.26
N TYR A 418 21.25 -5.76 27.64
CA TYR A 418 21.13 -5.60 26.19
C TYR A 418 21.93 -4.41 25.66
N PHE A 419 21.85 -3.22 26.29
CA PHE A 419 22.64 -2.04 25.89
C PHE A 419 24.14 -2.22 26.12
N ASN A 420 24.55 -2.95 27.15
CA ASN A 420 25.95 -3.23 27.41
C ASN A 420 26.62 -4.12 26.36
N LEU A 421 25.85 -5.00 25.74
CA LEU A 421 26.32 -5.92 24.70
C LEU A 421 26.13 -5.33 23.27
N LEU A 422 25.36 -4.25 23.12
CA LEU A 422 24.99 -3.73 21.81
C LEU A 422 26.20 -3.19 21.05
N SER A 423 26.39 -3.69 19.83
CA SER A 423 27.49 -3.32 18.94
C SER A 423 27.02 -3.19 17.49
N PHE A 424 27.67 -2.30 16.76
CA PHE A 424 27.36 -2.03 15.35
C PHE A 424 28.59 -2.20 14.48
N ARG A 425 28.37 -2.72 13.27
CA ARG A 425 29.29 -2.56 12.16
C ARG A 425 28.56 -1.89 11.00
N PHE A 426 29.21 -1.05 10.25
CA PHE A 426 28.62 -0.33 9.12
C PHE A 426 29.17 -0.82 7.80
N THR A 427 28.25 -1.10 6.85
CA THR A 427 28.58 -1.51 5.50
C THR A 427 28.36 -0.36 4.55
N THR A 428 29.40 0.03 3.84
CA THR A 428 29.40 0.97 2.73
C THR A 428 29.37 0.21 1.40
N THR A 429 29.51 0.91 0.29
CA THR A 429 29.72 0.28 -1.03
C THR A 429 31.13 -0.27 -1.23
N LYS A 430 32.10 0.18 -0.42
CA LYS A 430 33.53 -0.12 -0.57
C LYS A 430 34.05 -1.10 0.48
N TYR A 431 33.56 -1.03 1.73
CA TYR A 431 34.05 -1.81 2.87
C TYR A 431 33.01 -1.99 3.97
N THR A 432 33.30 -2.89 4.91
CA THR A 432 32.56 -3.06 6.18
C THR A 432 33.52 -2.77 7.34
N THR A 433 33.05 -1.98 8.35
CA THR A 433 33.82 -1.66 9.56
C THR A 433 33.83 -2.84 10.53
N GLU A 434 34.74 -2.77 11.52
CA GLU A 434 34.67 -3.64 12.70
C GLU A 434 33.43 -3.32 13.57
N PHE A 435 33.10 -4.23 14.50
CA PHE A 435 32.03 -3.99 15.47
C PHE A 435 32.48 -2.97 16.52
N VAL A 436 31.78 -1.85 16.60
CA VAL A 436 31.98 -0.80 17.60
C VAL A 436 30.90 -0.91 18.66
N LYS A 437 31.30 -1.00 19.95
CA LYS A 437 30.37 -1.01 21.10
C LYS A 437 29.66 0.33 21.26
N LEU A 438 28.38 0.25 21.58
CA LEU A 438 27.55 1.42 21.88
C LEU A 438 27.59 1.72 23.35
N GLN A 439 28.42 2.70 23.80
CA GLN A 439 28.47 3.10 25.20
C GLN A 439 27.43 4.18 25.55
N LYS A 440 26.97 4.94 24.57
CA LYS A 440 25.83 5.87 24.66
C LYS A 440 24.98 5.81 23.38
N GLY A 441 23.77 6.30 23.43
CA GLY A 441 22.82 6.30 22.35
C GLY A 441 21.98 5.03 22.32
N ILE A 442 20.88 5.14 21.60
CA ILE A 442 19.92 4.06 21.35
C ILE A 442 19.84 3.77 19.87
N ALA A 443 19.70 2.48 19.53
CA ALA A 443 19.75 2.01 18.14
C ALA A 443 18.58 2.55 17.30
N MET A 444 18.87 3.29 16.24
CA MET A 444 17.86 3.68 15.22
C MET A 444 17.47 2.46 14.39
N GLY A 445 16.39 1.78 14.80
CA GLY A 445 15.88 0.55 14.17
C GLY A 445 15.59 -0.55 15.19
N CYS A 446 15.93 -0.34 16.45
CA CYS A 446 15.44 -1.13 17.57
C CYS A 446 14.02 -0.70 17.96
N VAL A 447 13.14 -1.67 18.24
CA VAL A 447 11.71 -1.41 18.45
C VAL A 447 11.39 -0.85 19.83
N ILE A 448 12.29 -1.04 20.83
CA ILE A 448 12.11 -0.50 22.17
C ILE A 448 12.71 0.91 22.32
N SER A 449 13.65 1.29 21.45
CA SER A 449 14.32 2.61 21.51
C SER A 449 13.34 3.80 21.55
N PRO A 450 12.24 3.84 20.79
CA PRO A 450 11.30 4.96 20.83
C PRO A 450 10.71 5.22 22.21
N ILE A 451 10.25 4.18 22.91
CA ILE A 451 9.63 4.39 24.23
C ILE A 451 10.64 4.76 25.29
N LEU A 452 11.87 4.23 25.22
CA LEU A 452 12.93 4.62 26.14
C LEU A 452 13.36 6.08 25.94
N PHE A 453 13.41 6.55 24.68
CA PHE A 453 13.64 7.96 24.38
C PHE A 453 12.52 8.85 24.96
N VAL A 454 11.24 8.45 24.77
CA VAL A 454 10.10 9.17 25.34
C VAL A 454 10.19 9.23 26.85
N MET A 455 10.61 8.15 27.53
CA MET A 455 10.82 8.15 28.99
C MET A 455 11.86 9.17 29.43
N VAL A 456 13.01 9.23 28.76
CA VAL A 456 14.05 10.22 29.08
C VAL A 456 13.55 11.64 28.85
N MET A 457 12.84 11.88 27.75
CA MET A 457 12.26 13.20 27.47
C MET A 457 11.15 13.56 28.46
N GLU A 458 10.37 12.60 28.94
CA GLU A 458 9.35 12.84 29.97
C GLU A 458 9.98 13.25 31.32
N VAL A 459 11.15 12.67 31.67
CA VAL A 459 11.92 13.14 32.84
C VAL A 459 12.35 14.59 32.66
N VAL A 460 12.84 14.98 31.50
CA VAL A 460 13.19 16.38 31.17
C VAL A 460 11.98 17.30 31.31
N LEU A 461 10.84 16.90 30.72
CA LEU A 461 9.61 17.70 30.78
C LEU A 461 9.09 17.87 32.22
N ARG A 462 9.21 16.83 33.07
CA ARG A 462 8.82 16.89 34.49
C ARG A 462 9.76 17.77 35.32
N GLY A 463 10.99 18.02 34.89
CA GLY A 463 11.92 18.98 35.48
C GLY A 463 11.55 20.46 35.27
N LEU A 464 10.54 20.73 34.38
CA LEU A 464 9.93 22.03 34.20
C LEU A 464 8.79 22.25 35.22
N ALA A 465 8.66 23.46 35.71
CA ALA A 465 7.51 23.81 36.53
C ALA A 465 6.16 23.57 35.78
N PRO A 466 5.09 23.17 36.49
CA PRO A 466 3.81 22.85 35.87
C PRO A 466 3.28 23.99 34.99
N GLU A 467 3.38 25.23 35.41
CA GLU A 467 2.92 26.42 34.70
C GLU A 467 3.63 26.64 33.36
N TYR A 468 4.85 26.13 33.18
CA TYR A 468 5.59 26.19 31.94
C TYR A 468 5.14 25.11 30.95
N ARG A 469 4.52 24.05 31.45
CA ARG A 469 4.01 22.93 30.65
C ARG A 469 2.56 23.15 30.23
N ILE A 470 1.71 23.42 31.24
CA ILE A 470 0.26 23.69 31.05
C ILE A 470 -0.11 24.88 31.96
N ASN A 471 -0.73 25.89 31.38
CA ASN A 471 -1.19 27.07 32.14
C ASN A 471 -2.59 27.44 31.68
N ARG A 472 -3.52 27.58 32.62
CA ARG A 472 -4.96 27.90 32.40
C ARG A 472 -5.59 27.01 31.29
N GLY A 473 -5.30 25.72 31.28
CA GLY A 473 -5.80 24.76 30.30
C GLY A 473 -5.10 24.79 28.94
N GLU A 474 -4.18 25.71 28.69
CA GLU A 474 -3.37 25.72 27.46
C GLU A 474 -2.06 24.93 27.63
N VAL A 475 -1.80 24.03 26.69
CA VAL A 475 -0.54 23.30 26.59
C VAL A 475 0.54 24.20 26.02
N LYS A 476 1.53 24.55 26.85
CA LYS A 476 2.61 25.52 26.54
C LYS A 476 3.85 24.90 25.90
N ILE A 477 3.99 23.56 26.01
CA ILE A 477 5.06 22.79 25.37
C ILE A 477 4.43 21.57 24.70
N ARG A 478 4.86 21.31 23.48
CA ARG A 478 4.46 20.11 22.74
C ARG A 478 5.67 19.33 22.31
N ALA A 479 5.64 18.03 22.49
CA ALA A 479 6.73 17.13 22.16
C ALA A 479 6.27 16.00 21.24
N PHE A 480 7.11 15.68 20.26
CA PHE A 480 6.94 14.51 19.40
C PHE A 480 8.29 13.84 19.21
N MET A 481 8.66 12.93 20.09
CA MET A 481 10.03 12.44 20.29
C MET A 481 10.98 13.58 20.66
N ASP A 482 11.92 13.86 19.76
CA ASP A 482 12.93 14.90 19.85
C ASP A 482 12.45 16.28 19.34
N ASP A 483 11.37 16.33 18.58
CA ASP A 483 10.77 17.59 18.11
C ASP A 483 10.01 18.27 19.26
N LEU A 484 10.63 19.28 19.89
CA LEU A 484 10.03 20.10 20.94
C LEU A 484 9.52 21.43 20.35
N THR A 485 8.34 21.86 20.79
CA THR A 485 7.78 23.18 20.44
C THR A 485 7.33 23.89 21.70
N VAL A 486 7.95 25.04 21.98
CA VAL A 486 7.61 25.92 23.10
C VAL A 486 6.64 27.00 22.59
N ILE A 487 5.54 27.25 23.29
CA ILE A 487 4.50 28.20 22.93
C ILE A 487 4.23 29.09 24.13
N GLN A 488 4.59 30.39 24.05
CA GLN A 488 4.42 31.32 25.18
C GLN A 488 3.85 32.65 24.71
N ARG A 489 3.14 33.35 25.62
CA ARG A 489 2.50 34.62 25.30
C ARG A 489 3.36 35.84 25.65
N THR A 490 4.46 35.67 26.40
CA THR A 490 5.40 36.74 26.74
C THR A 490 6.83 36.33 26.45
N VAL A 491 7.67 37.31 26.10
CA VAL A 491 9.09 37.10 25.81
C VAL A 491 9.85 36.58 27.02
N GLU A 492 9.55 37.10 28.20
CA GLU A 492 10.26 36.75 29.46
C GLU A 492 10.03 35.29 29.82
N VAL A 493 8.77 34.84 29.84
CA VAL A 493 8.43 33.44 30.11
C VAL A 493 9.06 32.52 29.07
N ALA A 494 9.05 32.92 27.78
CA ALA A 494 9.71 32.14 26.73
C ALA A 494 11.21 31.98 26.99
N LYS A 495 11.92 33.05 27.39
CA LYS A 495 13.35 33.01 27.75
C LYS A 495 13.59 32.08 28.94
N ASN A 496 12.83 32.23 30.02
CA ASN A 496 12.96 31.40 31.23
C ASN A 496 12.75 29.91 30.93
N VAL A 497 11.77 29.57 30.12
CA VAL A 497 11.51 28.16 29.67
C VAL A 497 12.67 27.63 28.86
N LEU A 498 13.22 28.44 27.93
CA LEU A 498 14.34 28.00 27.09
C LEU A 498 15.63 27.81 27.90
N GLU A 499 15.91 28.70 28.85
CA GLU A 499 17.06 28.58 29.76
C GLU A 499 16.95 27.32 30.63
N LYS A 500 15.76 27.07 31.22
CA LYS A 500 15.54 25.88 32.02
C LYS A 500 15.62 24.61 31.19
N LEU A 501 15.05 24.58 29.98
CA LEU A 501 15.20 23.48 29.04
C LEU A 501 16.66 23.24 28.67
N SER A 502 17.43 24.31 28.45
CA SER A 502 18.86 24.22 28.16
C SER A 502 19.63 23.50 29.29
N SER A 503 19.35 23.91 30.52
CA SER A 503 19.97 23.30 31.72
C SER A 503 19.56 21.83 31.90
N LEU A 504 18.28 21.52 31.68
CA LEU A 504 17.73 20.14 31.78
C LEU A 504 18.32 19.21 30.72
N ILE A 505 18.39 19.65 29.47
CA ILE A 505 18.98 18.87 28.37
C ILE A 505 20.47 18.67 28.60
N ALA A 506 21.21 19.68 29.05
CA ALA A 506 22.63 19.57 29.39
C ALA A 506 22.85 18.58 30.53
N TRP A 507 21.99 18.58 31.58
CA TRP A 507 22.00 17.60 32.65
C TRP A 507 21.88 16.15 32.15
N THR A 508 21.04 15.90 31.15
CA THR A 508 20.93 14.56 30.55
C THR A 508 22.18 14.14 29.78
N GLY A 509 23.05 15.08 29.41
CA GLY A 509 24.21 14.86 28.54
C GLY A 509 23.87 14.97 27.04
N MET A 510 22.65 15.42 26.71
CA MET A 510 22.24 15.77 25.34
C MET A 510 22.47 17.25 25.06
N THR A 511 22.41 17.65 23.80
CA THR A 511 22.63 19.06 23.41
C THR A 511 21.61 19.52 22.38
N PHE A 512 21.25 20.81 22.42
CA PHE A 512 20.42 21.42 21.37
C PHE A 512 21.25 21.74 20.13
N LYS A 513 20.55 21.96 19.00
CA LYS A 513 21.13 22.41 17.74
C LYS A 513 20.53 23.77 17.34
N PRO A 514 21.03 24.88 17.90
CA PRO A 514 20.42 26.20 17.72
C PRO A 514 20.25 26.61 16.26
N LYS A 515 21.25 26.35 15.40
CA LYS A 515 21.20 26.64 13.96
C LYS A 515 20.07 25.94 13.18
N LYS A 516 19.52 24.81 13.69
CA LYS A 516 18.37 24.12 13.10
C LYS A 516 17.05 24.45 13.80
N SER A 517 17.10 25.00 14.99
CA SER A 517 15.94 25.54 15.70
C SER A 517 15.43 26.81 15.02
N ARG A 518 14.16 27.15 15.20
CA ARG A 518 13.54 28.37 14.64
C ARG A 518 12.57 29.00 15.60
N SER A 519 12.41 30.32 15.54
CA SER A 519 11.42 31.06 16.31
C SER A 519 10.48 31.85 15.44
N LEU A 520 9.22 31.94 15.88
CA LEU A 520 8.16 32.81 15.34
C LEU A 520 7.63 33.69 16.48
N SER A 521 7.61 34.98 16.28
CA SER A 521 6.97 35.92 17.22
C SER A 521 5.90 36.75 16.52
N LEU A 522 4.75 36.84 17.16
CA LEU A 522 3.61 37.67 16.75
C LEU A 522 3.40 38.76 17.78
N LYS A 523 3.10 39.97 17.32
CA LYS A 523 2.64 41.10 18.14
C LYS A 523 1.69 41.97 17.31
N ALA A 524 0.55 42.34 17.85
CA ALA A 524 -0.48 43.12 17.14
C ALA A 524 -0.85 42.50 15.78
N GLY A 525 -1.00 41.15 15.71
CA GLY A 525 -1.36 40.42 14.48
C GLY A 525 -0.25 40.31 13.43
N ARG A 526 0.93 40.89 13.67
CA ARG A 526 2.05 40.92 12.70
C ARG A 526 3.20 40.03 13.18
N VAL A 527 3.94 39.45 12.22
CA VAL A 527 5.19 38.77 12.52
C VAL A 527 6.29 39.78 12.80
N VAL A 528 6.90 39.66 14.00
CA VAL A 528 7.97 40.54 14.45
C VAL A 528 9.27 39.76 14.65
N ARG A 529 10.42 40.40 14.41
CA ARG A 529 11.72 39.79 14.66
C ARG A 529 12.02 39.83 16.19
N ARG A 530 12.12 38.64 16.80
CA ARG A 530 12.57 38.44 18.16
C ARG A 530 13.57 37.29 18.17
N VAL A 531 14.76 37.54 18.63
CA VAL A 531 15.81 36.52 18.75
C VAL A 531 15.78 35.94 20.15
N PHE A 532 15.65 34.64 20.23
CA PHE A 532 15.82 33.86 21.45
C PHE A 532 17.15 33.13 21.42
N THR A 533 17.66 32.76 22.57
CA THR A 533 18.90 31.98 22.74
C THR A 533 18.57 30.61 23.34
N ILE A 534 19.35 29.59 22.96
CA ILE A 534 19.34 28.26 23.58
C ILE A 534 20.77 27.74 23.65
N ALA A 535 21.18 27.22 24.80
CA ALA A 535 22.56 26.79 25.06
C ALA A 535 23.60 27.89 24.73
N GLY A 536 23.27 29.18 25.00
CA GLY A 536 24.14 30.33 24.75
C GLY A 536 24.19 30.83 23.31
N GLU A 537 23.59 30.11 22.32
CA GLU A 537 23.59 30.51 20.91
C GLU A 537 22.22 31.07 20.45
N PRO A 538 22.21 32.04 19.51
CA PRO A 538 20.96 32.59 19.01
C PRO A 538 20.22 31.60 18.09
N ILE A 539 18.87 31.62 18.21
CA ILE A 539 17.96 30.86 17.36
C ILE A 539 17.52 31.72 16.18
N PRO A 540 17.74 31.30 14.91
CA PRO A 540 17.23 31.99 13.75
C PRO A 540 15.69 32.07 13.73
N THR A 541 15.16 33.12 13.12
CA THR A 541 13.70 33.34 13.02
C THR A 541 13.10 32.77 11.74
N VAL A 542 11.79 32.56 11.69
CA VAL A 542 11.08 32.18 10.45
C VAL A 542 11.10 33.27 9.38
N LEU A 543 11.54 34.48 9.72
CA LEU A 543 11.78 35.57 8.76
C LEU A 543 13.07 35.36 7.97
N ASP A 544 14.06 34.67 8.57
CA ASP A 544 15.34 34.37 7.93
C ASP A 544 15.21 33.08 7.08
N ASP A 545 14.61 32.06 7.62
CA ASP A 545 14.39 30.79 6.96
C ASP A 545 13.22 30.03 7.60
N GLY A 546 12.37 29.44 6.78
CA GLY A 546 11.21 28.67 7.27
C GLY A 546 11.60 27.37 7.98
N VAL A 547 10.73 26.92 8.88
CA VAL A 547 10.89 25.64 9.58
C VAL A 547 9.85 24.61 9.12
N LYS A 548 10.28 23.39 8.95
CA LYS A 548 9.40 22.24 8.75
C LYS A 548 9.30 21.46 10.06
N SER A 549 8.17 21.56 10.75
CA SER A 549 7.88 20.76 11.94
C SER A 549 6.73 19.82 11.69
N LEU A 550 6.89 18.54 12.01
CA LEU A 550 5.89 17.46 11.90
C LEU A 550 5.19 17.41 10.52
N GLY A 551 5.94 17.70 9.47
CA GLY A 551 5.44 17.64 8.09
C GLY A 551 4.70 18.89 7.60
N ARG A 552 4.55 19.93 8.42
CA ARG A 552 4.04 21.26 8.06
C ARG A 552 5.17 22.29 8.01
N TRP A 553 5.17 23.16 7.00
CA TRP A 553 6.08 24.29 6.91
C TRP A 553 5.48 25.54 7.57
N TYR A 554 6.29 26.23 8.34
CA TYR A 554 6.01 27.56 8.91
C TYR A 554 7.05 28.53 8.34
N SER A 555 6.62 29.43 7.49
CA SER A 555 7.49 30.41 6.83
C SER A 555 6.75 31.73 6.61
N PHE A 556 7.48 32.81 6.55
CA PHE A 556 6.90 34.12 6.20
C PHE A 556 6.26 34.07 4.81
N PRO A 557 5.05 34.67 4.62
CA PRO A 557 4.26 35.52 5.49
C PRO A 557 3.31 34.80 6.48
N VAL A 558 3.56 33.54 6.85
CA VAL A 558 2.78 32.73 7.80
C VAL A 558 1.29 32.67 7.36
N SER A 559 1.08 32.15 6.17
CA SER A 559 -0.23 32.01 5.52
C SER A 559 -0.29 30.77 4.64
N ASP A 560 -1.44 30.11 4.60
CA ASP A 560 -1.65 28.91 3.77
C ASP A 560 -2.02 29.19 2.30
N ARG A 561 -2.24 30.48 1.93
CA ARG A 561 -2.55 30.86 0.54
C ARG A 561 -1.48 30.38 -0.44
N HIS A 562 -0.21 30.61 -0.12
CA HIS A 562 0.91 30.15 -0.97
C HIS A 562 1.01 28.64 -1.04
N ARG A 563 0.66 27.93 0.05
CA ARG A 563 0.73 26.47 0.09
C ARG A 563 -0.25 25.81 -0.86
N GLY A 564 -1.46 26.38 -1.01
CA GLY A 564 -2.40 25.90 -2.02
C GLY A 564 -1.86 25.97 -3.45
N MET A 565 -1.13 27.04 -3.79
CA MET A 565 -0.47 27.18 -5.09
C MET A 565 0.70 26.20 -5.25
N GLU A 566 1.51 26.01 -4.22
CA GLU A 566 2.60 25.02 -4.23
C GLU A 566 2.08 23.58 -4.43
N ILE A 567 0.99 23.22 -3.75
CA ILE A 567 0.34 21.92 -3.90
C ILE A 567 -0.15 21.74 -5.34
N GLN A 568 -0.77 22.76 -5.92
CA GLN A 568 -1.19 22.76 -7.32
C GLN A 568 0.01 22.58 -8.26
N ARG A 569 1.11 23.34 -8.04
CA ARG A 569 2.34 23.20 -8.82
C ARG A 569 2.92 21.79 -8.70
N MET A 570 3.01 21.26 -7.49
CA MET A 570 3.49 19.89 -7.23
C MET A 570 2.63 18.84 -7.98
N ALA A 571 1.31 19.01 -7.95
CA ALA A 571 0.39 18.15 -8.70
C ALA A 571 0.65 18.20 -10.20
N PHE A 572 0.79 19.40 -10.77
CA PHE A 572 0.99 19.59 -12.21
C PHE A 572 2.36 19.07 -12.68
N VAL A 573 3.42 19.32 -11.92
CA VAL A 573 4.75 18.77 -12.20
C VAL A 573 4.73 17.24 -12.12
N GLY A 574 4.10 16.68 -11.09
CA GLY A 574 3.94 15.23 -10.95
C GLY A 574 3.16 14.61 -12.10
N LEU A 575 2.04 15.20 -12.51
CA LEU A 575 1.26 14.76 -13.67
C LEU A 575 2.06 14.84 -14.98
N SER A 576 2.85 15.90 -15.17
CA SER A 576 3.73 16.05 -16.33
C SER A 576 4.83 14.98 -16.36
N SER A 577 5.43 14.66 -15.21
CA SER A 577 6.42 13.59 -15.07
C SER A 577 5.83 12.21 -15.40
N ILE A 578 4.59 11.94 -14.97
CA ILE A 578 3.88 10.72 -15.34
C ILE A 578 3.60 10.70 -16.84
N ASP A 579 3.12 11.81 -17.41
CA ASP A 579 2.78 11.91 -18.83
C ASP A 579 3.99 11.69 -19.74
N SER A 580 5.14 12.26 -19.41
CA SER A 580 6.38 12.10 -20.15
C SER A 580 7.03 10.72 -20.02
N SER A 581 6.60 9.91 -19.06
CA SER A 581 7.10 8.55 -18.90
C SER A 581 6.73 7.67 -20.10
N PHE A 582 7.59 6.70 -20.43
CA PHE A 582 7.35 5.73 -21.51
C PHE A 582 6.37 4.60 -21.11
N LEU A 583 5.65 4.74 -20.00
CA LEU A 583 4.69 3.75 -19.54
C LEU A 583 3.43 3.70 -20.42
N PRO A 584 2.82 2.52 -20.59
CA PRO A 584 1.45 2.39 -21.08
C PRO A 584 0.46 3.19 -20.21
N GLY A 585 -0.60 3.71 -20.82
CA GLY A 585 -1.55 4.60 -20.15
C GLY A 585 -2.14 4.05 -18.87
N LYS A 586 -2.50 2.76 -18.83
CA LYS A 586 -3.04 2.12 -17.62
C LYS A 586 -2.05 2.15 -16.43
N PHE A 587 -0.74 2.08 -16.70
CA PHE A 587 0.29 2.16 -15.67
C PHE A 587 0.60 3.61 -15.27
N LYS A 588 0.36 4.58 -16.15
CA LYS A 588 0.36 6.01 -15.80
C LYS A 588 -0.74 6.33 -14.79
N VAL A 589 -1.95 5.79 -14.99
CA VAL A 589 -3.05 5.91 -14.04
C VAL A 589 -2.69 5.27 -12.69
N TRP A 590 -2.01 4.13 -12.70
CA TRP A 590 -1.52 3.51 -11.47
C TRP A 590 -0.50 4.41 -10.74
N CYS A 591 0.46 5.02 -11.46
CA CYS A 591 1.43 5.97 -10.89
C CYS A 591 0.74 7.20 -10.29
N TRP A 592 -0.35 7.68 -10.90
CA TRP A 592 -1.19 8.70 -10.31
C TRP A 592 -1.77 8.25 -8.98
N HIS A 593 -2.49 7.13 -8.98
CA HIS A 593 -3.26 6.66 -7.83
C HIS A 593 -2.38 6.24 -6.63
N PHE A 594 -1.32 5.46 -6.87
CA PHE A 594 -0.45 4.93 -5.81
C PHE A 594 0.83 5.73 -5.57
N GLY A 595 1.18 6.62 -6.47
CA GLY A 595 2.40 7.42 -6.37
C GLY A 595 2.14 8.88 -6.03
N LEU A 596 1.39 9.61 -6.86
CA LEU A 596 1.20 11.06 -6.70
C LEU A 596 0.09 11.41 -5.72
N LEU A 597 -1.06 10.73 -5.77
CA LEU A 597 -2.20 10.99 -4.88
C LEU A 597 -1.82 10.96 -3.40
N PRO A 598 -1.12 9.94 -2.86
CA PRO A 598 -0.72 9.93 -1.45
C PRO A 598 0.17 11.10 -1.04
N LYS A 599 0.99 11.62 -1.96
CA LYS A 599 1.83 12.80 -1.71
C LYS A 599 1.03 14.08 -1.60
N LEU A 600 -0.06 14.19 -2.36
CA LEU A 600 -0.95 15.35 -2.31
C LEU A 600 -1.87 15.32 -1.09
N MET A 601 -2.25 14.12 -0.62
CA MET A 601 -3.23 13.99 0.47
C MET A 601 -2.72 14.57 1.79
N TRP A 602 -1.45 14.37 2.16
CA TRP A 602 -0.92 14.94 3.40
C TRP A 602 -1.02 16.48 3.43
N PRO A 603 -0.43 17.23 2.49
CA PRO A 603 -0.55 18.67 2.52
C PRO A 603 -2.00 19.15 2.34
N LEU A 604 -2.83 18.49 1.54
CA LEU A 604 -4.25 18.83 1.42
C LEU A 604 -5.02 18.64 2.74
N THR A 605 -4.57 17.75 3.61
CA THR A 605 -5.19 17.51 4.91
C THR A 605 -4.77 18.57 5.93
N VAL A 606 -3.47 18.87 6.05
CA VAL A 606 -2.92 19.71 7.14
C VAL A 606 -2.95 21.21 6.87
N TYR A 607 -2.99 21.64 5.61
CA TYR A 607 -3.09 23.06 5.26
C TYR A 607 -4.53 23.50 5.01
N ASP A 608 -4.83 24.77 5.25
CA ASP A 608 -6.11 25.38 4.93
C ASP A 608 -6.18 25.68 3.44
N VAL A 609 -6.68 24.71 2.66
CA VAL A 609 -6.79 24.78 1.19
C VAL A 609 -8.25 24.89 0.79
N ALA A 610 -8.60 25.88 -0.04
CA ALA A 610 -9.95 26.02 -0.55
C ALA A 610 -10.31 24.89 -1.55
N LEU A 611 -11.55 24.38 -1.47
CA LEU A 611 -12.06 23.35 -2.36
C LEU A 611 -11.90 23.70 -3.83
N SER A 612 -12.14 24.97 -4.21
CA SER A 612 -11.99 25.45 -5.59
C SER A 612 -10.58 25.18 -6.17
N ARG A 613 -9.54 25.24 -5.33
CA ARG A 613 -8.17 24.91 -5.72
C ARG A 613 -8.01 23.41 -6.00
N VAL A 614 -8.65 22.58 -5.20
CA VAL A 614 -8.64 21.11 -5.37
C VAL A 614 -9.37 20.71 -6.66
N GLU A 615 -10.49 21.37 -6.97
CA GLU A 615 -11.24 21.17 -8.21
C GLU A 615 -10.41 21.48 -9.47
N ILE A 616 -9.62 22.57 -9.44
CA ILE A 616 -8.68 22.89 -10.53
C ILE A 616 -7.66 21.77 -10.75
N ILE A 617 -7.14 21.21 -9.66
CA ILE A 617 -6.21 20.07 -9.73
C ILE A 617 -6.93 18.86 -10.32
N GLU A 618 -8.14 18.55 -9.85
CA GLU A 618 -8.92 17.41 -10.34
C GLU A 618 -9.28 17.55 -11.82
N MET A 619 -9.64 18.72 -12.29
CA MET A 619 -9.87 18.96 -13.73
C MET A 619 -8.63 18.59 -14.56
N ARG A 620 -7.44 18.95 -14.08
CA ARG A 620 -6.18 18.57 -14.75
C ARG A 620 -5.93 17.07 -14.72
N ILE A 621 -6.20 16.42 -13.58
CA ILE A 621 -6.11 14.96 -13.43
C ILE A 621 -7.05 14.28 -14.43
N ASN A 622 -8.31 14.69 -14.48
CA ASN A 622 -9.33 14.15 -15.37
C ASN A 622 -8.92 14.24 -16.84
N LYS A 623 -8.35 15.37 -17.25
CA LYS A 623 -7.79 15.55 -18.59
C LYS A 623 -6.67 14.55 -18.88
N MET A 624 -5.76 14.34 -17.92
CA MET A 624 -4.63 13.43 -18.09
C MET A 624 -5.07 11.96 -18.07
N VAL A 625 -5.98 11.57 -17.18
CA VAL A 625 -6.53 10.21 -17.09
C VAL A 625 -7.20 9.84 -18.41
N ARG A 626 -8.07 10.70 -18.94
CA ARG A 626 -8.70 10.47 -20.26
C ARG A 626 -7.67 10.31 -21.37
N LYS A 627 -6.65 11.16 -21.41
CA LYS A 627 -5.54 11.08 -22.38
C LYS A 627 -4.80 9.73 -22.26
N TRP A 628 -4.46 9.31 -21.05
CA TRP A 628 -3.71 8.06 -20.82
C TRP A 628 -4.52 6.82 -21.17
N LEU A 629 -5.82 6.84 -20.90
CA LEU A 629 -6.73 5.75 -21.27
C LEU A 629 -7.11 5.77 -22.75
N GLY A 630 -6.78 6.84 -23.47
CA GLY A 630 -7.11 7.00 -24.88
C GLY A 630 -8.61 7.12 -25.15
N VAL A 631 -9.37 7.67 -24.18
CA VAL A 631 -10.79 7.92 -24.28
C VAL A 631 -11.09 9.38 -24.68
N SER A 632 -12.30 9.66 -25.13
CA SER A 632 -12.74 11.00 -25.53
C SER A 632 -12.56 12.03 -24.40
N LYS A 633 -12.25 13.28 -24.76
CA LYS A 633 -12.21 14.41 -23.83
C LYS A 633 -13.59 14.64 -23.19
N GLY A 634 -14.67 14.33 -23.92
CA GLY A 634 -16.06 14.46 -23.46
C GLY A 634 -16.56 13.33 -22.58
N LEU A 635 -15.75 12.29 -22.28
CA LEU A 635 -16.17 11.25 -21.35
C LEU A 635 -16.44 11.87 -19.97
N SER A 636 -17.62 11.62 -19.41
CA SER A 636 -18.02 12.13 -18.10
C SER A 636 -17.07 11.71 -16.98
N SER A 637 -16.91 12.54 -15.96
CA SER A 637 -16.20 12.16 -14.72
C SER A 637 -16.97 11.09 -13.92
N VAL A 638 -18.28 11.00 -14.10
CA VAL A 638 -19.12 9.91 -13.55
C VAL A 638 -18.57 8.55 -13.98
N ALA A 639 -18.17 8.41 -15.24
CA ALA A 639 -17.56 7.18 -15.78
C ALA A 639 -16.22 6.82 -15.12
N LEU A 640 -15.51 7.78 -14.55
CA LEU A 640 -14.21 7.56 -13.89
C LEU A 640 -14.36 7.20 -12.40
N TYR A 641 -15.32 7.79 -11.71
CA TYR A 641 -15.40 7.80 -10.26
C TYR A 641 -16.68 7.23 -9.68
N GLY A 642 -17.76 7.08 -10.48
CA GLY A 642 -19.04 6.56 -10.01
C GLY A 642 -18.93 5.14 -9.43
N LYS A 643 -19.55 4.91 -8.30
CA LYS A 643 -19.57 3.63 -7.58
C LYS A 643 -20.86 2.85 -7.84
N THR A 644 -21.94 3.54 -8.11
CA THR A 644 -23.26 2.97 -8.43
C THR A 644 -23.47 2.76 -9.92
N THR A 645 -22.55 3.24 -10.78
CA THR A 645 -22.59 3.02 -12.23
C THR A 645 -22.50 1.53 -12.56
N LYS A 646 -23.10 1.10 -13.67
CA LYS A 646 -23.00 -0.30 -14.12
C LYS A 646 -21.54 -0.74 -14.37
N LEU A 647 -20.64 0.19 -14.72
CA LEU A 647 -19.19 -0.05 -14.80
C LEU A 647 -18.45 0.72 -13.70
N GLN A 648 -18.08 0.04 -12.63
CA GLN A 648 -17.29 0.63 -11.55
C GLN A 648 -15.79 0.45 -11.79
N LEU A 649 -15.04 1.56 -11.78
CA LEU A 649 -13.57 1.56 -11.87
C LEU A 649 -12.91 1.68 -10.48
N PRO A 650 -11.65 1.22 -10.32
CA PRO A 650 -10.92 1.33 -9.06
C PRO A 650 -10.28 2.71 -8.87
N LEU A 651 -10.86 3.76 -9.44
CA LEU A 651 -10.37 5.13 -9.36
C LEU A 651 -11.08 5.91 -8.26
N VAL A 652 -10.41 6.94 -7.74
CA VAL A 652 -10.96 7.85 -6.74
C VAL A 652 -10.81 9.29 -7.20
N SER A 653 -11.78 10.12 -6.83
CA SER A 653 -11.75 11.56 -7.05
C SER A 653 -10.86 12.23 -6.00
N LEU A 654 -10.02 13.20 -6.40
CA LEU A 654 -9.21 13.98 -5.47
C LEU A 654 -10.11 14.86 -4.58
N VAL A 655 -11.19 15.41 -5.14
CA VAL A 655 -12.18 16.22 -4.41
C VAL A 655 -12.84 15.39 -3.31
N GLU A 656 -13.29 14.18 -3.64
CA GLU A 656 -13.88 13.26 -2.65
C GLU A 656 -12.89 12.91 -1.54
N GLU A 657 -11.66 12.51 -1.90
CA GLU A 657 -10.63 12.17 -0.91
C GLU A 657 -10.23 13.38 -0.04
N PHE A 658 -10.21 14.60 -0.61
CA PHE A 658 -9.99 15.83 0.15
C PHE A 658 -11.10 16.06 1.19
N LYS A 659 -12.37 15.98 0.80
CA LYS A 659 -13.51 16.14 1.69
C LYS A 659 -13.50 15.10 2.80
N VAL A 660 -13.32 13.82 2.44
CA VAL A 660 -13.18 12.71 3.39
C VAL A 660 -11.99 12.93 4.34
N GLY A 661 -10.84 13.37 3.82
CA GLY A 661 -9.64 13.66 4.61
C GLY A 661 -9.86 14.78 5.64
N LYS A 662 -10.57 15.85 5.27
CA LYS A 662 -10.92 16.95 6.17
C LYS A 662 -11.91 16.52 7.24
N VAL A 663 -13.00 15.83 6.87
CA VAL A 663 -13.99 15.29 7.84
C VAL A 663 -13.34 14.30 8.80
N ARG A 664 -12.47 13.41 8.28
CA ARG A 664 -11.68 12.49 9.11
C ARG A 664 -10.83 13.23 10.14
N LEU A 665 -10.09 14.25 9.70
CA LEU A 665 -9.24 15.03 10.59
C LEU A 665 -10.05 15.75 11.66
N GLN A 666 -11.12 16.46 11.28
CA GLN A 666 -11.98 17.15 12.24
C GLN A 666 -12.61 16.18 13.24
N SER A 667 -13.11 15.04 12.76
CA SER A 667 -13.65 13.99 13.65
C SER A 667 -12.61 13.47 14.62
N MET A 668 -11.35 13.30 14.18
CA MET A 668 -10.24 12.88 15.05
C MET A 668 -9.92 13.92 16.12
N LEU A 669 -10.02 15.20 15.80
CA LEU A 669 -9.78 16.30 16.76
C LEU A 669 -10.91 16.42 17.78
N VAL A 670 -12.17 16.41 17.33
CA VAL A 670 -13.35 16.46 18.19
C VAL A 670 -13.44 15.25 19.13
N GLU A 671 -13.00 14.08 18.68
CA GLU A 671 -13.01 12.82 19.43
C GLU A 671 -11.65 12.50 20.05
N SER A 672 -10.74 13.48 20.16
CA SER A 672 -9.40 13.27 20.70
C SER A 672 -9.45 12.73 22.13
N LYS A 673 -8.53 11.84 22.46
CA LYS A 673 -8.29 11.41 23.86
C LYS A 673 -7.71 12.54 24.73
N ASP A 674 -7.06 13.51 24.08
CA ASP A 674 -6.58 14.70 24.74
C ASP A 674 -7.76 15.62 25.07
N GLN A 675 -8.02 15.85 26.36
CA GLN A 675 -9.12 16.65 26.83
C GLN A 675 -9.05 18.09 26.32
N THR A 676 -7.87 18.69 26.29
CA THR A 676 -7.68 20.08 25.84
C THR A 676 -8.05 20.28 24.38
N ILE A 677 -7.78 19.27 23.52
CA ILE A 677 -8.16 19.30 22.11
C ILE A 677 -9.64 19.03 21.92
N ARG A 678 -10.20 18.09 22.70
CA ARG A 678 -11.61 17.73 22.61
C ARG A 678 -12.53 18.87 23.03
N GLU A 679 -12.16 19.62 24.05
CA GLU A 679 -12.91 20.78 24.54
C GLU A 679 -12.81 21.99 23.60
N ASN A 680 -11.65 22.20 23.00
CA ASN A 680 -11.37 23.30 22.07
C ASN A 680 -10.75 22.77 20.76
N PRO A 681 -11.53 22.05 19.92
CA PRO A 681 -10.99 21.48 18.69
C PRO A 681 -10.64 22.58 17.70
N PRO A 682 -9.47 22.52 17.03
CA PRO A 682 -9.07 23.47 16.02
C PRO A 682 -10.09 23.59 14.88
N ASP A 683 -10.42 24.82 14.49
CA ASP A 683 -11.25 25.07 13.32
C ASP A 683 -10.41 24.96 12.04
N LEU A 684 -10.70 23.94 11.22
CA LEU A 684 -10.04 23.68 9.96
C LEU A 684 -10.79 24.37 8.83
N GLN A 685 -10.07 25.15 8.04
CA GLN A 685 -10.65 25.90 6.92
C GLN A 685 -10.56 25.10 5.60
N SER A 686 -11.61 25.18 4.78
CA SER A 686 -11.71 24.50 3.48
C SER A 686 -12.25 25.41 2.36
N GLY A 687 -12.38 26.71 2.64
CA GLY A 687 -12.93 27.73 1.75
C GLY A 687 -14.45 27.90 1.91
N GLN A 688 -14.99 28.91 1.21
CA GLN A 688 -16.42 29.26 1.32
C GLN A 688 -17.34 28.32 0.53
N LYS A 689 -16.85 27.75 -0.58
CA LYS A 689 -17.65 26.87 -1.46
C LYS A 689 -18.10 25.59 -0.77
N TRP A 690 -17.33 25.11 0.18
CA TRP A 690 -17.62 23.93 1.00
C TRP A 690 -17.05 24.16 2.39
N ARG A 691 -17.91 24.32 3.36
CA ARG A 691 -17.51 24.53 4.75
C ARG A 691 -17.46 23.20 5.49
N LEU A 692 -16.35 22.95 6.13
CA LEU A 692 -16.16 21.69 6.86
C LEU A 692 -17.14 21.55 8.03
N ALA A 693 -17.46 22.64 8.73
CA ALA A 693 -18.42 22.62 9.82
C ALA A 693 -19.81 22.15 9.36
N ASP A 694 -20.30 22.68 8.22
CA ASP A 694 -21.59 22.27 7.64
C ASP A 694 -21.57 20.79 7.24
N ALA A 695 -20.47 20.32 6.66
CA ALA A 695 -20.30 18.91 6.30
C ALA A 695 -20.26 17.99 7.53
N MET A 696 -19.64 18.41 8.64
CA MET A 696 -19.64 17.67 9.90
C MET A 696 -21.04 17.54 10.49
N ASN A 697 -21.80 18.65 10.53
CA ASN A 697 -23.18 18.66 11.01
C ASN A 697 -24.08 17.80 10.14
N MET A 698 -24.03 17.97 8.82
CA MET A 698 -24.81 17.18 7.87
C MET A 698 -24.52 15.69 8.00
N THR A 699 -23.25 15.28 7.96
CA THR A 699 -22.89 13.86 8.04
C THR A 699 -23.26 13.24 9.39
N THR A 700 -23.21 14.01 10.48
CA THR A 700 -23.67 13.56 11.80
C THR A 700 -25.17 13.32 11.81
N ALA A 701 -25.96 14.27 11.27
CA ALA A 701 -27.40 14.14 11.15
C ALA A 701 -27.80 12.94 10.26
N MET A 702 -27.09 12.72 9.15
CA MET A 702 -27.33 11.57 8.25
C MET A 702 -27.03 10.24 8.93
N VAL A 703 -25.94 10.14 9.68
CA VAL A 703 -25.63 8.93 10.47
C VAL A 703 -26.74 8.65 11.47
N GLN A 704 -27.20 9.66 12.22
CA GLN A 704 -28.31 9.53 13.17
C GLN A 704 -29.62 9.11 12.47
N TYR A 705 -29.94 9.71 11.33
CA TYR A 705 -31.11 9.37 10.52
C TYR A 705 -31.04 7.91 10.03
N ASN A 706 -29.89 7.46 9.54
CA ASN A 706 -29.71 6.10 9.05
C ASN A 706 -29.80 5.07 10.18
N GLU A 707 -29.28 5.38 11.37
CA GLU A 707 -29.44 4.55 12.57
C GLU A 707 -30.92 4.44 12.98
N MET A 708 -31.63 5.55 13.01
CA MET A 708 -33.08 5.59 13.32
C MET A 708 -33.89 4.77 12.30
N ARG A 709 -33.62 4.95 11.01
CA ARG A 709 -34.25 4.20 9.93
C ARG A 709 -33.98 2.71 10.03
N GLY A 710 -32.76 2.32 10.42
CA GLY A 710 -32.37 0.92 10.68
C GLY A 710 -33.19 0.31 11.82
N VAL A 711 -33.35 1.03 12.91
CA VAL A 711 -34.20 0.62 14.06
C VAL A 711 -35.66 0.46 13.67
N ILE A 712 -36.20 1.39 12.90
CA ILE A 712 -37.58 1.33 12.40
C ILE A 712 -37.80 0.14 11.47
N ARG A 713 -36.87 -0.11 10.54
CA ARG A 713 -36.92 -1.25 9.59
C ARG A 713 -36.81 -2.62 10.26
N SER A 714 -36.09 -2.73 11.39
CA SER A 714 -35.99 -3.99 12.14
C SER A 714 -37.29 -4.40 12.84
N GLY A 715 -38.36 -3.58 12.76
CA GLY A 715 -39.79 -3.92 12.72
C GLY A 715 -40.43 -4.35 14.01
N ARG A 716 -39.72 -4.60 15.11
CA ARG A 716 -40.30 -5.05 16.36
C ARG A 716 -40.21 -4.05 17.54
N ARG A 717 -39.53 -2.92 17.35
CA ARG A 717 -39.24 -1.93 18.40
C ARG A 717 -39.71 -0.52 18.08
N GLY A 718 -40.52 -0.34 17.03
CA GLY A 718 -40.96 1.00 16.60
C GLY A 718 -41.99 1.69 17.47
N LEU A 719 -42.71 0.94 18.28
CA LEU A 719 -43.71 1.48 19.20
C LEU A 719 -43.13 1.49 20.61
N GLY A 720 -42.84 2.67 21.15
CA GLY A 720 -42.39 2.84 22.52
C GLY A 720 -40.89 2.92 22.75
N LEU A 721 -40.10 3.27 21.74
CA LEU A 721 -38.67 3.60 21.94
C LEU A 721 -38.55 4.87 22.77
N ALA A 722 -37.89 4.76 23.93
CA ALA A 722 -37.56 5.94 24.75
C ALA A 722 -36.60 6.86 23.97
N GLU A 723 -36.66 8.19 24.18
CA GLU A 723 -35.78 9.17 23.54
C GLU A 723 -34.26 8.81 23.61
N THR A 724 -33.86 8.14 24.67
CA THR A 724 -32.49 7.64 24.87
C THR A 724 -32.07 6.60 23.85
N SER A 725 -33.00 5.91 23.17
CA SER A 725 -32.72 4.91 22.15
C SER A 725 -32.32 5.51 20.81
N PHE A 726 -32.58 6.77 20.55
CA PHE A 726 -32.25 7.52 19.35
C PHE A 726 -30.90 8.25 19.46
N ARG A 727 -30.27 8.23 20.63
CA ARG A 727 -28.89 8.74 20.72
C ARG A 727 -27.96 7.78 20.00
N SER A 728 -27.18 8.31 19.05
CA SER A 728 -26.22 7.53 18.33
C SER A 728 -25.37 6.68 19.28
N VAL A 729 -25.46 5.37 19.14
CA VAL A 729 -24.68 4.40 19.92
C VAL A 729 -23.25 4.36 19.41
N GLN A 730 -23.01 4.81 18.18
CA GLN A 730 -21.71 4.76 17.52
C GLN A 730 -20.79 5.89 18.02
N LYS A 731 -19.61 5.51 18.51
CA LYS A 731 -18.60 6.45 19.04
C LYS A 731 -17.24 6.18 18.43
N GLY A 732 -16.36 7.17 18.48
CA GLY A 732 -14.95 7.03 18.13
C GLY A 732 -14.72 6.57 16.70
N ALA A 733 -13.89 5.55 16.51
CA ALA A 733 -13.46 5.08 15.17
C ALA A 733 -14.64 4.65 14.28
N THR A 734 -15.70 4.07 14.84
CA THR A 734 -16.89 3.63 14.09
C THR A 734 -17.67 4.83 13.56
N LEU A 735 -17.94 5.82 14.40
CA LEU A 735 -18.63 7.05 14.00
C LEU A 735 -17.85 7.80 12.91
N ARG A 736 -16.52 7.85 13.01
CA ARG A 736 -15.65 8.42 11.95
C ARG A 736 -15.84 7.72 10.61
N VAL A 737 -15.81 6.39 10.60
CA VAL A 737 -15.99 5.60 9.38
C VAL A 737 -17.36 5.85 8.76
N LEU A 738 -18.40 5.96 9.58
CA LEU A 738 -19.74 6.27 9.10
C LEU A 738 -19.82 7.67 8.50
N ARG A 739 -19.27 8.70 9.17
CA ARG A 739 -19.20 10.06 8.60
C ARG A 739 -18.42 10.10 7.28
N GLU A 740 -17.29 9.40 7.19
CA GLU A 740 -16.54 9.28 5.95
C GLU A 740 -17.38 8.64 4.84
N GLN A 741 -18.16 7.62 5.17
CA GLN A 741 -19.06 6.98 4.23
C GLN A 741 -20.18 7.92 3.76
N GLU A 742 -20.77 8.72 4.67
CA GLU A 742 -21.78 9.69 4.28
C GLU A 742 -21.24 10.79 3.35
N VAL A 743 -20.00 11.24 3.55
CA VAL A 743 -19.37 12.14 2.57
C VAL A 743 -19.27 11.47 1.18
N ARG A 744 -18.93 10.18 1.13
CA ARG A 744 -18.87 9.44 -0.13
C ARG A 744 -20.25 9.25 -0.75
N ASN A 745 -21.28 9.02 0.06
CA ASN A 745 -22.66 8.89 -0.38
C ASN A 745 -23.14 10.20 -1.03
N LEU A 746 -22.89 11.34 -0.40
CA LEU A 746 -23.23 12.66 -0.94
C LEU A 746 -22.53 12.96 -2.29
N GLU A 747 -21.26 12.61 -2.40
CA GLU A 747 -20.54 12.74 -3.68
C GLU A 747 -21.11 11.83 -4.76
N GLU A 748 -21.53 10.62 -4.39
CA GLU A 748 -22.14 9.69 -5.33
C GLU A 748 -23.52 10.11 -5.76
N GLU A 749 -24.34 10.65 -4.87
CA GLU A 749 -25.65 11.26 -5.20
C GLU A 749 -25.49 12.42 -6.18
N SER A 750 -24.49 13.28 -5.98
CA SER A 750 -24.16 14.35 -6.92
C SER A 750 -23.75 13.81 -8.30
N ARG A 751 -23.03 12.69 -8.35
CA ARG A 751 -22.67 12.01 -9.61
C ARG A 751 -23.90 11.40 -10.27
N LEU A 752 -24.80 10.79 -9.50
CA LEU A 752 -26.07 10.25 -10.03
C LEU A 752 -26.92 11.35 -10.61
N ALA A 753 -27.09 12.48 -9.91
CA ALA A 753 -27.81 13.64 -10.42
C ALA A 753 -27.21 14.14 -11.75
N THR A 754 -25.87 14.16 -11.84
CA THR A 754 -25.16 14.49 -13.08
C THR A 754 -25.43 13.45 -14.18
N ALA A 755 -25.48 12.15 -13.85
CA ALA A 755 -25.73 11.08 -14.81
C ALA A 755 -27.14 11.15 -15.38
N VAL A 756 -28.15 11.46 -14.57
CA VAL A 756 -29.55 11.65 -15.00
C VAL A 756 -29.68 12.75 -16.05
N GLN A 757 -28.90 13.83 -15.90
CA GLN A 757 -28.88 14.94 -16.86
C GLN A 757 -28.16 14.60 -18.18
N GLN A 758 -27.41 13.50 -18.23
CA GLN A 758 -26.62 13.09 -19.38
C GLN A 758 -27.39 12.06 -20.24
N GLY A 759 -28.15 12.51 -21.24
CA GLY A 759 -28.98 11.64 -22.05
C GLY A 759 -28.24 10.46 -22.69
N GLN A 760 -27.06 10.65 -23.29
CA GLN A 760 -26.29 9.57 -23.94
C GLN A 760 -25.41 8.78 -22.96
N GLN A 761 -24.64 9.47 -22.15
CA GLN A 761 -23.71 8.84 -21.22
C GLN A 761 -24.37 8.33 -19.94
N GLY A 762 -25.62 8.74 -19.66
CA GLY A 762 -26.44 8.27 -18.53
C GLY A 762 -27.33 7.06 -18.86
N ARG A 763 -27.37 6.56 -20.11
CA ARG A 763 -28.25 5.44 -20.53
C ARG A 763 -28.08 4.16 -19.71
N TRP A 764 -26.92 3.93 -19.09
CA TRP A 764 -26.71 2.79 -18.22
C TRP A 764 -27.66 2.74 -17.01
N LEU A 765 -28.33 3.84 -16.69
CA LEU A 765 -29.36 3.87 -15.63
C LEU A 765 -30.55 2.97 -15.99
N ASN A 766 -30.83 2.80 -17.27
CA ASN A 766 -31.94 1.99 -17.79
C ASN A 766 -31.57 0.52 -18.07
N TRP A 767 -30.39 0.04 -17.63
CA TRP A 767 -29.98 -1.35 -17.82
C TRP A 767 -30.42 -2.21 -16.66
N GLU A 768 -31.71 -2.49 -16.52
CA GLU A 768 -32.26 -3.20 -15.36
C GLU A 768 -31.83 -4.65 -15.35
N GLY A 769 -31.88 -5.34 -16.49
CA GLY A 769 -31.61 -6.78 -16.64
C GLY A 769 -30.16 -7.22 -16.47
N VAL A 770 -29.21 -6.30 -16.23
CA VAL A 770 -27.78 -6.66 -16.08
C VAL A 770 -27.20 -6.20 -14.75
N GLU A 771 -26.27 -7.00 -14.23
CA GLU A 771 -25.55 -6.74 -12.99
C GLU A 771 -24.41 -5.72 -13.17
N GLN A 772 -24.03 -5.08 -12.08
CA GLN A 772 -22.87 -4.20 -12.04
C GLN A 772 -21.56 -4.97 -12.31
N ARG A 773 -20.72 -4.40 -13.17
CA ARG A 773 -19.37 -4.89 -13.41
C ARG A 773 -18.34 -4.06 -12.65
N VAL A 774 -17.69 -4.68 -11.66
CA VAL A 774 -16.64 -4.05 -10.86
C VAL A 774 -15.27 -4.43 -11.39
N VAL A 775 -14.47 -3.43 -11.78
CA VAL A 775 -13.07 -3.60 -12.22
C VAL A 775 -12.16 -3.37 -11.03
N SER A 776 -11.53 -4.41 -10.52
CA SER A 776 -10.51 -4.31 -9.47
C SER A 776 -9.15 -3.86 -10.03
N TRP A 777 -8.21 -3.45 -9.15
CA TRP A 777 -6.83 -3.18 -9.58
C TRP A 777 -6.12 -4.40 -10.17
N ASN A 778 -6.48 -5.62 -9.75
CA ASN A 778 -5.97 -6.85 -10.34
C ASN A 778 -6.45 -7.01 -11.79
N ASP A 779 -7.72 -6.68 -12.05
CA ASP A 779 -8.30 -6.68 -13.40
C ASP A 779 -7.67 -5.60 -14.27
N TRP A 780 -7.53 -4.39 -13.74
CA TRP A 780 -6.83 -3.29 -14.37
C TRP A 780 -5.42 -3.67 -14.82
N TRP A 781 -4.72 -4.44 -13.98
CA TRP A 781 -3.38 -4.92 -14.28
C TRP A 781 -3.35 -5.93 -15.42
N ARG A 782 -4.32 -6.87 -15.44
CA ARG A 782 -4.42 -7.95 -16.43
C ARG A 782 -4.99 -7.49 -17.77
N MET A 783 -6.03 -6.64 -17.77
CA MET A 783 -6.69 -6.14 -18.98
C MET A 783 -5.69 -5.49 -19.94
N SER A 784 -5.86 -5.74 -21.26
CA SER A 784 -5.13 -4.98 -22.26
C SER A 784 -5.59 -3.52 -22.30
N PRO A 785 -4.71 -2.55 -22.66
CA PRO A 785 -5.13 -1.16 -22.81
C PRO A 785 -6.27 -0.98 -23.84
N PHE A 786 -6.33 -1.84 -24.83
CA PHE A 786 -7.35 -1.83 -25.87
C PHE A 786 -8.71 -2.24 -25.30
N HIS A 787 -8.79 -3.35 -24.55
CA HIS A 787 -10.05 -3.81 -23.93
C HIS A 787 -10.56 -2.80 -22.89
N LEU A 788 -9.67 -2.22 -22.09
CA LEU A 788 -10.05 -1.20 -21.11
C LEU A 788 -10.64 0.06 -21.80
N LYS A 789 -10.01 0.51 -22.89
CA LYS A 789 -10.53 1.61 -23.71
C LYS A 789 -11.87 1.28 -24.32
N PHE A 790 -12.00 0.09 -24.93
CA PHE A 790 -13.25 -0.37 -25.53
C PHE A 790 -14.38 -0.40 -24.49
N LEU A 791 -14.12 -1.02 -23.33
CA LEU A 791 -15.10 -1.13 -22.26
C LEU A 791 -15.61 0.24 -21.82
N LEU A 792 -14.72 1.20 -21.57
CA LEU A 792 -15.07 2.57 -21.21
C LEU A 792 -15.87 3.28 -22.31
N GLN A 793 -15.41 3.20 -23.55
CA GLN A 793 -16.05 3.90 -24.66
C GLN A 793 -17.43 3.35 -25.01
N CYS A 794 -17.60 2.02 -24.93
CA CYS A 794 -18.85 1.38 -25.27
C CYS A 794 -19.88 1.43 -24.12
N SER A 795 -19.46 1.35 -22.86
CA SER A 795 -20.37 1.45 -21.71
C SER A 795 -21.04 2.82 -21.61
N TYR A 796 -20.35 3.88 -22.03
CA TYR A 796 -20.86 5.25 -22.01
C TYR A 796 -21.17 5.82 -23.38
N ASP A 797 -21.28 4.95 -24.40
CA ASP A 797 -21.62 5.31 -25.79
C ASP A 797 -20.80 6.46 -26.39
N VAL A 798 -19.50 6.51 -26.05
CA VAL A 798 -18.53 7.47 -26.62
C VAL A 798 -17.53 6.78 -27.58
N ALA A 799 -17.88 5.61 -28.10
CA ALA A 799 -17.11 4.93 -29.14
C ALA A 799 -17.28 5.65 -30.48
N SER A 800 -16.28 5.52 -31.37
CA SER A 800 -16.32 6.12 -32.72
C SER A 800 -17.21 5.31 -33.65
N SER A 801 -18.53 5.32 -33.41
CA SER A 801 -19.56 4.86 -34.40
C SER A 801 -19.78 5.93 -35.45
N PRO A 802 -20.27 5.60 -36.63
CA PRO A 802 -20.62 6.60 -37.66
C PRO A 802 -21.56 7.69 -37.15
N ALA A 803 -22.56 7.34 -36.35
CA ALA A 803 -23.46 8.29 -35.71
C ALA A 803 -22.73 9.26 -34.76
N ASN A 804 -21.84 8.74 -33.89
CA ASN A 804 -21.05 9.58 -32.99
C ASN A 804 -20.04 10.44 -33.75
N LEU A 805 -19.41 9.91 -34.80
CA LEU A 805 -18.50 10.66 -35.65
C LEU A 805 -19.20 11.82 -36.38
N LYS A 806 -20.45 11.61 -36.87
CA LYS A 806 -21.27 12.69 -37.40
C LYS A 806 -21.57 13.74 -36.34
N ASN A 807 -22.02 13.33 -35.15
CA ASN A 807 -22.32 14.25 -34.05
C ASN A 807 -21.10 15.08 -33.64
N TRP A 808 -19.89 14.51 -33.76
CA TRP A 808 -18.63 15.22 -33.51
C TRP A 808 -18.10 16.02 -34.69
N LYS A 809 -18.87 16.10 -35.81
CA LYS A 809 -18.49 16.78 -37.05
C LYS A 809 -17.19 16.22 -37.67
N LEU A 810 -16.93 14.93 -37.50
CA LEU A 810 -15.79 14.21 -38.07
C LEU A 810 -16.19 13.34 -39.29
N LEU A 811 -17.47 13.16 -39.53
CA LEU A 811 -18.03 12.42 -40.66
C LEU A 811 -19.31 13.12 -41.12
N ASN A 812 -19.59 13.10 -42.40
CA ASN A 812 -20.79 13.75 -42.98
C ASN A 812 -22.05 12.88 -42.88
N SER A 813 -21.89 11.56 -42.96
CA SER A 813 -23.02 10.61 -42.92
C SER A 813 -22.96 9.75 -41.65
N PRO A 814 -24.11 9.46 -41.01
CA PRO A 814 -24.19 8.55 -39.89
C PRO A 814 -24.36 7.09 -40.35
N ALA A 815 -24.35 6.81 -41.67
CA ALA A 815 -24.67 5.51 -42.24
C ALA A 815 -23.61 4.43 -41.86
N CYS A 816 -24.12 3.22 -41.62
CA CYS A 816 -23.30 2.04 -41.44
C CYS A 816 -22.57 1.66 -42.74
N GLY A 817 -21.27 1.54 -42.76
CA GLY A 817 -20.47 1.20 -43.92
C GLY A 817 -20.77 -0.19 -44.54
N LEU A 818 -21.52 -1.08 -43.83
CA LEU A 818 -21.93 -2.38 -44.36
C LEU A 818 -23.31 -2.41 -45.01
N CYS A 819 -24.32 -1.85 -44.32
CA CYS A 819 -25.72 -1.97 -44.74
C CYS A 819 -26.39 -0.66 -45.10
N GLY A 820 -25.76 0.51 -44.87
CA GLY A 820 -26.33 1.80 -45.15
C GLY A 820 -27.30 2.35 -44.10
N GLU A 821 -27.78 1.54 -43.16
CA GLU A 821 -28.67 1.96 -42.07
C GLU A 821 -27.95 2.88 -41.06
N TYR A 822 -28.72 3.49 -40.12
CA TYR A 822 -28.18 4.39 -39.12
C TYR A 822 -27.17 3.69 -38.20
N GLY A 823 -25.88 4.03 -38.33
CA GLY A 823 -24.73 3.38 -37.71
C GLY A 823 -24.44 3.83 -36.27
N ASN A 824 -25.39 3.74 -35.32
CA ASN A 824 -25.14 3.92 -33.91
C ASN A 824 -24.46 2.68 -33.30
N LEU A 825 -24.04 2.75 -32.05
CA LEU A 825 -23.32 1.67 -31.40
C LEU A 825 -24.17 0.39 -31.22
N ARG A 826 -25.48 0.54 -30.96
CA ARG A 826 -26.43 -0.57 -30.85
C ARG A 826 -26.51 -1.32 -32.18
N HIS A 827 -26.66 -0.60 -33.29
CA HIS A 827 -26.70 -1.19 -34.64
C HIS A 827 -25.40 -1.97 -34.94
N LEU A 828 -24.24 -1.37 -34.66
CA LEU A 828 -22.96 -2.03 -34.97
C LEU A 828 -22.72 -3.29 -34.14
N LEU A 829 -23.10 -3.31 -32.84
CA LEU A 829 -22.81 -4.41 -31.94
C LEU A 829 -23.91 -5.50 -31.91
N SER A 830 -25.16 -5.22 -32.39
CA SER A 830 -26.25 -6.18 -32.25
C SER A 830 -27.33 -6.09 -33.33
N GLY A 831 -27.36 -5.05 -34.18
CA GLY A 831 -28.51 -4.80 -35.09
C GLY A 831 -28.19 -4.84 -36.58
N CYS A 832 -26.98 -4.99 -37.03
CA CYS A 832 -26.61 -4.97 -38.44
C CYS A 832 -26.92 -6.31 -39.10
N LYS A 833 -27.92 -6.34 -40.01
CA LYS A 833 -28.33 -7.55 -40.75
C LYS A 833 -27.20 -8.20 -41.56
N LYS A 834 -26.33 -7.39 -42.19
CA LYS A 834 -25.19 -7.90 -42.96
C LYS A 834 -24.09 -8.49 -42.03
N ALA A 835 -23.88 -7.92 -40.84
CA ALA A 835 -22.96 -8.47 -39.88
C ALA A 835 -23.49 -9.78 -39.26
N LEU A 836 -24.80 -9.88 -39.05
CA LEU A 836 -25.47 -11.11 -38.60
C LEU A 836 -25.30 -12.21 -39.64
N ALA A 837 -25.67 -11.96 -40.90
CA ALA A 837 -25.51 -12.93 -42.01
C ALA A 837 -24.05 -13.37 -42.24
N SER A 838 -23.09 -12.51 -41.93
CA SER A 838 -21.65 -12.81 -41.97
C SER A 838 -21.11 -13.55 -40.71
N GLY A 839 -21.97 -13.97 -39.78
CA GLY A 839 -21.60 -14.72 -38.59
C GLY A 839 -20.82 -13.94 -37.51
N TRP A 840 -20.80 -12.59 -37.57
CA TRP A 840 -19.98 -11.82 -36.62
C TRP A 840 -20.53 -11.86 -35.19
N TYR A 841 -21.87 -11.91 -35.06
CA TYR A 841 -22.51 -12.03 -33.76
C TYR A 841 -22.46 -13.45 -33.22
N THR A 842 -22.58 -14.46 -34.12
CA THR A 842 -22.38 -15.89 -33.81
C THR A 842 -20.99 -16.16 -33.30
N PHE A 843 -19.95 -15.54 -33.89
CA PHE A 843 -18.57 -15.65 -33.39
C PHE A 843 -18.46 -15.18 -31.93
N ARG A 844 -19.06 -14.03 -31.56
CA ARG A 844 -19.07 -13.52 -30.17
C ARG A 844 -19.83 -14.46 -29.23
N HIS A 845 -20.99 -14.94 -29.67
CA HIS A 845 -21.82 -15.91 -28.97
C HIS A 845 -21.00 -17.15 -28.62
N ASN A 846 -20.34 -17.76 -29.59
CA ASN A 846 -19.57 -18.99 -29.41
C ASN A 846 -18.37 -18.79 -28.49
N LEU A 847 -17.70 -17.62 -28.50
CA LEU A 847 -16.65 -17.31 -27.53
C LEU A 847 -17.13 -17.34 -26.08
N VAL A 848 -18.37 -16.92 -25.83
CA VAL A 848 -18.98 -16.93 -24.51
C VAL A 848 -19.45 -18.33 -24.16
N LEU A 849 -20.11 -19.02 -25.09
CA LEU A 849 -20.62 -20.37 -24.92
C LEU A 849 -19.49 -21.36 -24.55
N GLU A 850 -18.34 -21.25 -25.21
CA GLU A 850 -17.14 -22.05 -24.92
C GLU A 850 -16.69 -21.94 -23.44
N VAL A 851 -16.75 -20.73 -22.87
CA VAL A 851 -16.40 -20.53 -21.45
C VAL A 851 -17.40 -21.22 -20.54
N ILE A 852 -18.69 -21.10 -20.82
CA ILE A 852 -19.76 -21.69 -20.02
C ILE A 852 -19.69 -23.21 -20.13
N GLN A 853 -19.58 -23.73 -21.35
CA GLN A 853 -19.43 -25.16 -21.64
C GLN A 853 -18.26 -25.76 -20.87
N LYS A 854 -17.09 -25.15 -20.96
CA LYS A 854 -15.90 -25.62 -20.24
C LYS A 854 -16.10 -25.62 -18.72
N ALA A 855 -16.73 -24.58 -18.19
CA ALA A 855 -16.98 -24.49 -16.75
C ALA A 855 -17.95 -25.57 -16.26
N VAL A 856 -18.96 -25.91 -17.08
CA VAL A 856 -19.88 -27.01 -16.84
C VAL A 856 -19.15 -28.35 -16.93
N GLN A 857 -18.34 -28.59 -17.97
CA GLN A 857 -17.53 -29.80 -18.13
C GLN A 857 -16.56 -30.00 -16.95
N ASP A 858 -15.83 -28.92 -16.53
CA ASP A 858 -14.87 -28.99 -15.41
C ASP A 858 -15.56 -29.29 -14.07
N ALA A 859 -16.86 -29.00 -13.95
CA ALA A 859 -17.64 -29.32 -12.74
C ALA A 859 -17.91 -30.82 -12.56
N TYR A 860 -17.94 -31.59 -13.65
CA TYR A 860 -18.25 -33.02 -13.65
C TYR A 860 -17.04 -33.93 -13.78
N VAL A 861 -15.85 -33.39 -14.15
CA VAL A 861 -14.62 -34.18 -14.09
C VAL A 861 -14.19 -34.29 -12.62
N PRO A 862 -14.07 -35.48 -12.04
CA PRO A 862 -13.58 -35.62 -10.69
C PRO A 862 -12.17 -35.08 -10.61
N VAL A 863 -12.00 -33.95 -9.90
CA VAL A 863 -10.67 -33.45 -9.55
C VAL A 863 -10.01 -34.54 -8.73
N ARG A 864 -9.06 -35.29 -9.29
CA ARG A 864 -8.15 -36.15 -8.55
C ARG A 864 -7.42 -35.28 -7.53
N ARG A 865 -8.05 -35.10 -6.36
CA ARG A 865 -7.34 -34.61 -5.19
C ARG A 865 -6.32 -35.68 -4.85
N THR A 866 -5.06 -35.43 -5.07
CA THR A 866 -3.97 -36.18 -4.45
C THR A 866 -4.31 -36.26 -2.96
N LYS A 867 -4.64 -37.47 -2.50
CA LYS A 867 -4.87 -37.73 -1.07
C LYS A 867 -3.57 -37.40 -0.38
N GLY A 868 -3.52 -36.27 0.32
CA GLY A 868 -2.46 -36.00 1.26
C GLY A 868 -2.45 -37.12 2.29
N ILE A 869 -1.31 -37.72 2.52
CA ILE A 869 -1.12 -38.71 3.58
C ILE A 869 -1.41 -37.97 4.90
N CYS A 870 -2.53 -38.29 5.54
CA CYS A 870 -2.82 -37.82 6.89
C CYS A 870 -2.21 -38.82 7.86
N PHE A 871 -1.19 -38.44 8.58
CA PHE A 871 -0.71 -39.18 9.74
C PHE A 871 -1.75 -39.09 10.84
N VAL A 872 -2.31 -40.24 11.22
CA VAL A 872 -3.22 -40.37 12.36
C VAL A 872 -2.36 -40.90 13.52
N ARG A 873 -2.39 -40.23 14.68
CA ARG A 873 -1.76 -40.74 15.89
C ARG A 873 -2.55 -41.97 16.39
N GLU A 874 -1.82 -42.93 16.90
CA GLU A 874 -2.43 -44.10 17.55
C GLU A 874 -3.33 -43.66 18.72
N GLY A 875 -4.63 -43.95 18.61
CA GLY A 875 -5.65 -43.48 19.56
C GLY A 875 -6.61 -42.43 19.05
N ASP A 876 -6.35 -41.78 17.91
CA ASP A 876 -7.28 -40.81 17.30
C ASP A 876 -8.32 -41.53 16.44
N VAL A 877 -9.61 -41.28 16.69
CA VAL A 877 -10.70 -41.75 15.85
C VAL A 877 -10.57 -41.13 14.46
N PRO A 878 -10.46 -41.94 13.39
CA PRO A 878 -10.28 -41.40 12.05
C PRO A 878 -11.41 -40.46 11.65
N ALA A 879 -11.11 -39.27 11.22
CA ALA A 879 -12.06 -38.25 10.72
C ALA A 879 -12.79 -38.68 9.41
N ALA A 880 -12.57 -39.92 8.95
CA ALA A 880 -13.16 -40.47 7.75
C ALA A 880 -14.69 -40.63 7.80
N LYS A 881 -15.28 -40.72 8.99
CA LYS A 881 -16.75 -40.85 9.11
C LYS A 881 -17.55 -39.56 8.93
N ARG A 882 -16.93 -38.41 8.82
CA ARG A 882 -17.65 -37.11 8.61
C ARG A 882 -17.74 -36.66 7.15
N LYS A 883 -17.10 -37.31 6.19
CA LYS A 883 -17.08 -36.90 4.79
C LYS A 883 -17.78 -37.85 3.80
N GLU A 884 -18.27 -38.98 4.24
CA GLU A 884 -19.05 -39.88 3.36
C GLU A 884 -20.49 -39.42 3.16
N LEU A 885 -20.99 -38.45 3.93
CA LEU A 885 -22.38 -37.99 3.82
C LEU A 885 -22.68 -37.04 2.63
N ASN A 886 -21.67 -36.62 1.83
CA ASN A 886 -21.89 -35.72 0.72
C ASN A 886 -21.52 -36.29 -0.66
N MET A 887 -21.23 -37.56 -0.79
CA MET A 887 -20.96 -38.16 -2.11
C MET A 887 -22.21 -38.73 -2.82
N LYS A 888 -23.38 -38.70 -2.18
CA LYS A 888 -24.61 -39.22 -2.76
C LYS A 888 -25.35 -38.24 -3.70
N ASN A 889 -24.88 -37.04 -3.94
CA ASN A 889 -25.52 -36.04 -4.82
C ASN A 889 -24.60 -35.50 -5.93
N GLN A 890 -23.65 -36.28 -6.46
CA GLN A 890 -23.02 -35.92 -7.71
C GLN A 890 -23.89 -36.38 -8.85
N ARG A 891 -24.76 -35.50 -9.33
CA ARG A 891 -25.52 -35.69 -10.58
C ARG A 891 -24.53 -35.97 -11.71
N ARG A 892 -24.74 -37.06 -12.47
CA ARG A 892 -23.92 -37.44 -13.64
C ARG A 892 -24.59 -36.83 -14.89
N TRP A 893 -24.33 -35.55 -15.14
CA TRP A 893 -24.85 -34.91 -16.31
C TRP A 893 -24.13 -35.34 -17.59
N ALA A 894 -24.88 -35.78 -18.60
CA ALA A 894 -24.41 -35.84 -19.96
C ALA A 894 -24.62 -34.48 -20.61
N LEU A 895 -23.55 -33.81 -21.03
CA LEU A 895 -23.58 -32.49 -21.65
C LEU A 895 -23.46 -32.61 -23.17
N SER A 896 -24.42 -32.06 -23.90
CA SER A 896 -24.35 -31.82 -25.33
C SER A 896 -24.54 -30.35 -25.64
N VAL A 897 -23.99 -29.87 -26.78
CA VAL A 897 -23.93 -28.47 -27.16
C VAL A 897 -24.40 -28.31 -28.59
N ASP A 898 -25.30 -27.35 -28.84
CA ASP A 898 -25.88 -27.08 -30.15
C ASP A 898 -26.42 -28.39 -30.87
N SER A 899 -27.08 -29.23 -30.09
CA SER A 899 -27.57 -30.54 -30.54
C SER A 899 -29.03 -30.73 -30.20
N THR A 900 -29.71 -31.57 -30.99
CA THR A 900 -31.04 -32.01 -30.65
C THR A 900 -31.01 -32.94 -29.45
N LEU A 901 -32.14 -33.05 -28.77
CA LEU A 901 -32.28 -34.05 -27.68
C LEU A 901 -32.24 -35.47 -28.25
N PRO A 902 -31.83 -36.45 -27.46
CA PRO A 902 -31.88 -37.85 -27.81
C PRO A 902 -33.32 -38.30 -28.11
N GLY A 903 -33.53 -39.14 -29.15
CA GLY A 903 -34.87 -39.58 -29.63
C GLY A 903 -35.67 -40.36 -28.59
N HIS A 904 -35.05 -40.93 -27.56
CA HIS A 904 -35.74 -41.63 -26.45
C HIS A 904 -36.37 -40.64 -25.46
N ILE A 905 -35.93 -39.38 -25.44
CA ILE A 905 -36.54 -38.31 -24.64
C ILE A 905 -37.62 -37.62 -25.44
N ILE A 906 -37.26 -37.10 -26.62
CA ILE A 906 -38.18 -36.45 -27.52
C ILE A 906 -37.59 -36.31 -28.95
N LEU A 907 -38.43 -36.47 -29.99
CA LEU A 907 -38.09 -36.15 -31.37
C LEU A 907 -38.37 -34.65 -31.63
N SER A 908 -37.38 -33.82 -31.62
CA SER A 908 -37.47 -32.38 -31.88
C SER A 908 -36.35 -31.91 -32.78
N SER A 909 -36.66 -30.95 -33.68
CA SER A 909 -35.66 -30.26 -34.48
C SER A 909 -35.01 -29.07 -33.76
N GLN A 910 -35.48 -28.73 -32.57
CA GLN A 910 -34.92 -27.63 -31.78
C GLN A 910 -33.56 -28.00 -31.23
N ARG A 911 -32.62 -27.04 -31.27
CA ARG A 911 -31.25 -27.20 -30.81
C ARG A 911 -30.92 -26.15 -29.75
N PRO A 912 -31.10 -26.44 -28.48
CA PRO A 912 -30.62 -25.55 -27.42
C PRO A 912 -29.09 -25.45 -27.41
N ASP A 913 -28.54 -24.32 -26.99
CA ASP A 913 -27.09 -24.09 -26.90
C ASP A 913 -26.40 -25.10 -25.93
N LEU A 914 -27.09 -25.47 -24.87
CA LEU A 914 -26.61 -26.44 -23.83
C LEU A 914 -27.75 -27.36 -23.44
N VAL A 915 -27.53 -28.65 -23.52
CA VAL A 915 -28.44 -29.70 -23.04
C VAL A 915 -27.68 -30.56 -22.00
N LEU A 916 -28.20 -30.63 -20.80
CA LEU A 916 -27.67 -31.51 -19.75
C LEU A 916 -28.76 -32.51 -19.38
N ILE A 917 -28.39 -33.77 -19.39
CA ILE A 917 -29.30 -34.91 -19.09
C ILE A 917 -28.73 -35.70 -17.93
N ASP A 918 -29.55 -35.92 -16.94
CA ASP A 918 -29.28 -36.87 -15.83
C ASP A 918 -30.32 -38.01 -15.97
N GLU A 919 -29.88 -39.09 -16.55
CA GLU A 919 -30.78 -40.25 -16.80
C GLU A 919 -31.18 -40.97 -15.51
N GLU A 920 -30.34 -40.95 -14.47
CA GLU A 920 -30.65 -41.61 -13.19
C GLU A 920 -31.81 -40.90 -12.45
N THR A 921 -31.91 -39.58 -12.60
CA THR A 921 -32.98 -38.75 -11.98
C THR A 921 -34.05 -38.34 -12.97
N SER A 922 -33.96 -38.74 -14.23
CA SER A 922 -34.86 -38.36 -15.32
C SER A 922 -35.00 -36.81 -15.38
N HIS A 923 -33.89 -36.11 -15.35
CA HIS A 923 -33.88 -34.66 -15.30
C HIS A 923 -33.11 -34.06 -16.48
N VAL A 924 -33.73 -33.10 -17.17
CA VAL A 924 -33.18 -32.39 -18.32
C VAL A 924 -33.02 -30.90 -17.97
N VAL A 925 -31.88 -30.33 -18.28
CA VAL A 925 -31.63 -28.87 -18.18
C VAL A 925 -31.33 -28.32 -19.56
N LEU A 926 -32.16 -27.41 -20.02
CA LEU A 926 -31.96 -26.67 -21.27
C LEU A 926 -31.38 -25.29 -20.98
N GLY A 927 -30.22 -24.98 -21.55
CA GLY A 927 -29.56 -23.69 -21.42
C GLY A 927 -29.48 -23.00 -22.79
N GLU A 928 -30.05 -21.82 -22.90
CA GLU A 928 -30.02 -21.01 -24.13
C GLU A 928 -29.33 -19.67 -23.90
N LEU A 929 -28.17 -19.46 -24.51
CA LEU A 929 -27.36 -18.26 -24.36
C LEU A 929 -27.83 -17.16 -25.31
N THR A 930 -27.92 -15.93 -24.80
CA THR A 930 -28.10 -14.73 -25.61
C THR A 930 -27.09 -13.66 -25.24
N VAL A 931 -26.36 -13.14 -26.24
CA VAL A 931 -25.45 -12.00 -26.06
C VAL A 931 -26.09 -10.75 -26.62
N ALA A 932 -27.00 -10.15 -25.84
CA ALA A 932 -27.88 -9.07 -26.24
C ALA A 932 -27.27 -7.67 -26.05
N TRP A 933 -27.89 -6.64 -26.61
CA TRP A 933 -27.72 -5.26 -26.20
C TRP A 933 -28.33 -5.04 -24.80
N GLU A 934 -27.63 -4.41 -23.89
CA GLU A 934 -27.97 -4.41 -22.47
C GLU A 934 -29.39 -3.89 -22.13
N GLU A 935 -29.91 -2.92 -22.91
CA GLU A 935 -31.25 -2.39 -22.72
C GLU A 935 -32.37 -3.39 -23.13
N GLY A 936 -32.04 -4.41 -23.91
CA GLY A 936 -32.98 -5.43 -24.40
C GLY A 936 -32.78 -6.81 -23.79
N VAL A 937 -32.06 -6.90 -22.67
CA VAL A 937 -31.75 -8.18 -22.02
C VAL A 937 -33.02 -8.84 -21.48
N ASP A 938 -33.91 -8.09 -20.84
CA ASP A 938 -35.14 -8.63 -20.27
C ASP A 938 -36.11 -9.12 -21.35
N GLU A 939 -36.24 -8.38 -22.47
CA GLU A 939 -37.02 -8.83 -23.63
C GLU A 939 -36.44 -10.11 -24.25
N ALA A 940 -35.12 -10.21 -24.34
CA ALA A 940 -34.44 -11.41 -24.83
C ALA A 940 -34.66 -12.60 -23.90
N HIS A 941 -34.66 -12.40 -22.61
CA HIS A 941 -34.95 -13.41 -21.58
C HIS A 941 -36.36 -14.00 -21.80
N GLN A 942 -37.39 -13.15 -21.84
CA GLN A 942 -38.77 -13.60 -22.01
C GLN A 942 -38.96 -14.37 -23.32
N ARG A 943 -38.44 -13.83 -24.43
CA ARG A 943 -38.56 -14.48 -25.75
C ARG A 943 -37.90 -15.86 -25.79
N LYS A 944 -36.79 -16.07 -25.07
CA LYS A 944 -36.10 -17.35 -25.04
C LYS A 944 -36.81 -18.37 -24.15
N LEU A 945 -37.34 -17.94 -23.02
CA LEU A 945 -38.17 -18.81 -22.18
C LEU A 945 -39.39 -19.31 -22.93
N LEU A 946 -40.14 -18.41 -23.56
CA LEU A 946 -41.31 -18.75 -24.35
C LEU A 946 -41.00 -19.72 -25.51
N ARG A 947 -39.83 -19.57 -26.15
CA ARG A 947 -39.42 -20.44 -27.26
C ARG A 947 -39.27 -21.92 -26.86
N TYR A 948 -38.84 -22.19 -25.63
CA TYR A 948 -38.56 -23.55 -25.17
C TYR A 948 -39.63 -24.07 -24.20
N GLN A 949 -40.71 -23.32 -23.99
CA GLN A 949 -41.79 -23.70 -23.07
C GLN A 949 -42.53 -24.96 -23.54
N ASP A 950 -42.88 -25.01 -24.80
CA ASP A 950 -43.59 -26.17 -25.42
C ASP A 950 -42.68 -27.39 -25.37
N LEU A 951 -41.42 -27.26 -25.76
CA LEU A 951 -40.42 -28.34 -25.67
C LEU A 951 -40.25 -28.85 -24.27
N ALA A 952 -40.24 -27.98 -23.25
CA ALA A 952 -40.14 -28.41 -21.85
C ALA A 952 -41.39 -29.18 -21.41
N SER A 953 -42.57 -28.73 -21.77
CA SER A 953 -43.83 -29.43 -21.50
C SER A 953 -43.88 -30.81 -22.14
N ASP A 954 -43.42 -30.93 -23.40
CA ASP A 954 -43.32 -32.23 -24.09
C ASP A 954 -42.33 -33.17 -23.44
N ILE A 955 -41.18 -32.67 -22.96
CA ILE A 955 -40.21 -33.47 -22.19
C ILE A 955 -40.83 -33.95 -20.87
N GLU A 956 -41.57 -33.08 -20.18
CA GLU A 956 -42.29 -33.45 -18.95
C GLU A 956 -43.37 -34.47 -19.21
N GLY A 957 -44.10 -34.38 -20.33
CA GLY A 957 -45.06 -35.38 -20.77
C GLY A 957 -44.46 -36.76 -21.01
N ASN A 958 -43.16 -36.83 -21.32
CA ASN A 958 -42.43 -38.08 -21.52
C ASN A 958 -41.77 -38.62 -20.24
N GLY A 959 -42.13 -38.08 -19.07
CA GLY A 959 -41.68 -38.59 -17.75
C GLY A 959 -40.35 -38.07 -17.25
N PHE A 960 -39.80 -37.03 -17.87
CA PHE A 960 -38.62 -36.30 -17.39
C PHE A 960 -39.05 -35.00 -16.72
N THR A 961 -38.27 -34.52 -15.79
CA THR A 961 -38.35 -33.15 -15.27
C THR A 961 -37.49 -32.23 -16.12
N CYS A 962 -37.99 -31.02 -16.48
CA CYS A 962 -37.28 -30.13 -17.38
C CYS A 962 -37.11 -28.72 -16.78
N ASP A 963 -35.88 -28.27 -16.64
CA ASP A 963 -35.55 -26.88 -16.28
C ASP A 963 -35.06 -26.11 -17.50
N VAL A 964 -35.70 -24.99 -17.83
CA VAL A 964 -35.28 -24.09 -18.92
C VAL A 964 -34.59 -22.87 -18.36
N PHE A 965 -33.36 -22.63 -18.79
CA PHE A 965 -32.58 -21.45 -18.44
C PHE A 965 -32.30 -20.58 -19.67
N ALA A 966 -32.90 -19.41 -19.72
CA ALA A 966 -32.47 -18.34 -20.61
C ALA A 966 -31.29 -17.64 -19.95
N ILE A 967 -30.12 -17.69 -20.61
CA ILE A 967 -28.82 -17.19 -20.06
C ILE A 967 -28.45 -15.93 -20.82
N GLU A 968 -28.44 -14.78 -20.11
CA GLU A 968 -28.14 -13.50 -20.75
C GLU A 968 -26.82 -12.96 -20.36
N LEU A 969 -26.13 -12.40 -21.36
CA LEU A 969 -24.93 -11.60 -21.19
C LEU A 969 -25.00 -10.39 -22.13
N GLY A 970 -24.77 -9.20 -21.59
CA GLY A 970 -24.71 -7.99 -22.39
C GLY A 970 -23.52 -8.00 -23.36
N CYS A 971 -23.72 -7.50 -24.57
CA CYS A 971 -22.69 -7.46 -25.62
C CYS A 971 -21.46 -6.59 -25.23
N ARG A 972 -21.59 -5.70 -24.26
CA ARG A 972 -20.50 -4.91 -23.67
C ARG A 972 -19.90 -5.58 -22.42
N GLY A 973 -20.31 -6.83 -22.13
CA GLY A 973 -19.75 -7.67 -21.07
C GLY A 973 -20.35 -7.44 -19.68
N PHE A 974 -21.64 -7.08 -19.62
CA PHE A 974 -22.40 -6.99 -18.37
C PHE A 974 -23.25 -8.26 -18.19
N PRO A 975 -23.04 -9.06 -17.14
CA PRO A 975 -23.76 -10.32 -16.98
C PRO A 975 -25.19 -10.08 -16.52
N GLY A 976 -26.13 -10.89 -17.05
CA GLY A 976 -27.44 -11.04 -16.47
C GLY A 976 -27.42 -11.88 -15.20
N ALA A 977 -28.41 -11.73 -14.33
CA ALA A 977 -28.57 -12.53 -13.12
C ALA A 977 -28.81 -14.02 -13.44
N SER A 978 -29.41 -14.29 -14.58
CA SER A 978 -29.72 -15.63 -15.13
C SER A 978 -28.47 -16.49 -15.30
N LEU A 979 -27.36 -15.95 -15.79
CA LEU A 979 -26.08 -16.66 -15.90
C LEU A 979 -25.61 -17.24 -14.53
N ARG A 980 -25.78 -16.48 -13.47
CA ARG A 980 -25.41 -16.97 -12.11
C ARG A 980 -26.39 -18.01 -11.59
N LYS A 981 -27.69 -17.85 -11.89
CA LYS A 981 -28.72 -18.83 -11.54
C LYS A 981 -28.42 -20.15 -12.21
N PHE A 982 -28.19 -20.16 -13.52
CA PHE A 982 -27.79 -21.34 -14.28
C PHE A 982 -26.55 -22.05 -13.71
N LEU A 983 -25.44 -21.31 -13.53
CA LEU A 983 -24.20 -21.90 -13.04
C LEU A 983 -24.33 -22.50 -11.62
N ARG A 984 -25.23 -21.95 -10.78
CA ARG A 984 -25.55 -22.54 -9.47
C ARG A 984 -26.37 -23.82 -9.60
N ALA A 985 -27.40 -23.80 -10.44
CA ALA A 985 -28.29 -24.95 -10.68
C ALA A 985 -27.50 -26.16 -11.18
N VAL A 986 -26.55 -25.94 -12.08
CA VAL A 986 -25.70 -27.02 -12.61
C VAL A 986 -24.44 -27.30 -11.75
N GLY A 987 -24.29 -26.71 -10.55
CA GLY A 987 -23.26 -27.07 -9.58
C GLY A 987 -21.83 -26.57 -9.88
N VAL A 988 -21.66 -25.60 -10.77
CA VAL A 988 -20.34 -25.03 -11.12
C VAL A 988 -19.68 -24.34 -9.92
N GLN A 989 -18.42 -24.69 -9.64
CA GLN A 989 -17.60 -24.06 -8.62
C GLN A 989 -16.90 -22.78 -9.16
N GLY A 990 -16.65 -21.80 -8.29
CA GLY A 990 -15.94 -20.58 -8.71
C GLY A 990 -16.74 -19.70 -9.67
N ILE A 991 -18.06 -19.67 -9.55
CA ILE A 991 -19.02 -18.95 -10.41
C ILE A 991 -18.57 -17.52 -10.74
N HIS A 992 -18.02 -16.78 -9.76
CA HIS A 992 -17.54 -15.41 -9.99
C HIS A 992 -16.45 -15.33 -11.06
N GLN A 993 -15.56 -16.31 -11.11
CA GLN A 993 -14.47 -16.36 -12.09
C GLN A 993 -15.00 -16.70 -13.49
N VAL A 994 -15.98 -17.63 -13.59
CA VAL A 994 -16.62 -18.03 -14.84
C VAL A 994 -17.39 -16.85 -15.44
N VAL A 995 -18.25 -16.19 -14.65
CA VAL A 995 -19.01 -15.01 -15.07
C VAL A 995 -18.08 -13.90 -15.56
N LYS A 996 -16.98 -13.67 -14.86
CA LYS A 996 -15.99 -12.68 -15.26
C LYS A 996 -15.31 -13.03 -16.58
N LEU A 997 -14.91 -14.30 -16.77
CA LEU A 997 -14.28 -14.75 -18.00
C LEU A 997 -15.24 -14.67 -19.19
N ALA A 998 -16.51 -15.09 -19.01
CA ALA A 998 -17.57 -14.95 -20.00
C ALA A 998 -17.78 -13.47 -20.39
N SER A 999 -17.86 -12.58 -19.40
CA SER A 999 -17.94 -11.13 -19.62
C SER A 999 -16.74 -10.58 -20.41
N ASP A 1000 -15.52 -11.04 -20.11
CA ASP A 1000 -14.31 -10.61 -20.83
C ASP A 1000 -14.32 -11.11 -22.28
N LYS A 1001 -14.84 -12.32 -22.54
CA LYS A 1001 -15.00 -12.89 -23.89
C LYS A 1001 -16.07 -12.17 -24.71
N ALA A 1002 -17.18 -11.76 -24.11
CA ALA A 1002 -18.16 -10.91 -24.79
C ALA A 1002 -17.56 -9.56 -25.23
N VAL A 1003 -16.75 -8.93 -24.35
CA VAL A 1003 -15.98 -7.70 -24.67
C VAL A 1003 -15.00 -7.96 -25.82
N GLU A 1004 -14.28 -9.07 -25.79
CA GLU A 1004 -13.32 -9.45 -26.82
C GLU A 1004 -13.99 -9.58 -28.20
N GLY A 1005 -15.10 -10.33 -28.26
CA GLY A 1005 -15.90 -10.51 -29.48
C GLY A 1005 -16.47 -9.19 -30.02
N SER A 1006 -17.03 -8.36 -29.13
CA SER A 1006 -17.57 -7.04 -29.51
C SER A 1006 -16.51 -6.05 -29.96
N ALA A 1007 -15.34 -6.07 -29.34
CA ALA A 1007 -14.18 -5.27 -29.75
C ALA A 1007 -13.68 -5.70 -31.15
N TRP A 1008 -13.68 -7.00 -31.44
CA TRP A 1008 -13.34 -7.53 -32.74
C TRP A 1008 -14.36 -7.09 -33.79
N ILE A 1009 -15.68 -7.15 -33.49
CA ILE A 1009 -16.76 -6.69 -34.35
C ILE A 1009 -16.58 -5.20 -34.71
N LEU A 1010 -16.40 -4.34 -33.67
CA LEU A 1010 -16.24 -2.90 -33.88
C LEU A 1010 -15.02 -2.56 -34.72
N ASN A 1011 -13.93 -3.33 -34.56
CA ASN A 1011 -12.74 -3.14 -35.39
C ASN A 1011 -12.94 -3.52 -36.85
N ARG A 1012 -13.76 -4.52 -37.15
CA ARG A 1012 -14.11 -4.88 -38.52
C ARG A 1012 -14.93 -3.79 -39.23
N PHE A 1013 -15.88 -3.18 -38.50
CA PHE A 1013 -16.59 -2.01 -39.04
C PHE A 1013 -15.71 -0.81 -39.35
N ARG A 1014 -14.61 -0.62 -38.59
CA ARG A 1014 -13.65 0.46 -38.81
C ARG A 1014 -12.68 0.23 -39.98
N LYS A 1015 -12.51 -0.99 -40.39
CA LYS A 1015 -11.63 -1.34 -41.54
C LYS A 1015 -12.34 -1.30 -42.89
N LYS A 1016 -13.65 -1.37 -42.89
CA LYS A 1016 -14.55 -1.17 -44.04
C LYS A 1016 -15.15 0.23 -44.03
#